data_7035b15d5422b4d2fce1936187aea555
#
_entry.id   7035b15d5422b4d2fce1936187aea555
#
_cell.length_a   1.000
_cell.length_b   1.000
_cell.length_c   1.000
_cell.angle_alpha   90.00
_cell.angle_beta   90.00
_cell.angle_gamma   90.00
#
_symmetry.space_group_name_H-M   'P 1'
#
loop_
_entity.id
_entity.type
_entity.pdbx_description
1 polymer ?
#
loop_
_entity_poly.entity_id
_entity_poly.type
_entity_poly.pdbx_seq_one_letter_code
_entity_poly.pdbx_strand_id
1 'polypeptide(L)'
;MKNKFPLAAYYIGLSVLLTSCQVKLPSKRTPEPAQYGQVDNSPVVNGYPKKATPWIVVSDRSRNTAYLDKNDEKSYKEVKFLEPLMVLKHRDGMVKVAEYIPDALMKKVSSKSIKTYGWIPESDLLLWNNSLKSEKTGYPIRVAVVPSNSEVIRSSDRYYKNDSIMVFNSPSLIETANVKIPNGQMVYVYKQAENNKRFLVGKKPSIDMDSISTSLYGWVSSNVVSAWGERSAIKLKNNTGVTETTLGIHEGYPGGADAENKTAILLTDVNKRTPLENIYPVNLALNEAQTPDSKTKYFTNILDYSNNYIFNVLGEKIKFDRYREITEKDKAINIVFALDVSAQNAPYSPIVKSLLQDLQLRFEKPSYFNNVKYGVVLYKNNSCGSNVSVSNLSTDYSKITKFIDEKTNEMNCPSNNGYQPVGEALAAAGNLLSNVPDETNIVITVGTSANQSGNMYSVISSLTQAQARLIMFQTSARSSDTYNDFVLMAENIVTNTAKNIAELKKQKIINQSDVLTKNNFSLIEGDAGFFSLDYPKQSMSQGFVIFPKKGDIATPGYLKKSVDSLIAQVTLDNQTIDKSLNEYFHSTVGAGRTDVDMKYKYLYPGLTNPVPAGIAAQLINYGNPFLVKGYIPKDLKDYKPGIEKGILISEVEYDNLKAFYTEIYQKTDAEKVSFSQSAAIKEYVSILKKYNPTIKFLDKSELYELPMSYSVGMSTGFDNSEEETMSKYKLKGWKKSKIVNKETVRTYFKYYKVLADRMLNHRNDPAVKIQQNGQTFYWLNEYFMPTMMPVEEPEYTKH
;
A
#
# COMPACT_ATOMS: atom_id res chain seq x y z
N MET A 1 -78.97 -50.22 9.60
CA MET A 1 -77.82 -50.21 8.69
C MET A 1 -76.96 -49.05 9.13
N LYS A 2 -75.81 -49.33 9.76
CA LYS A 2 -74.89 -48.29 10.23
C LYS A 2 -73.69 -48.24 9.25
N ASN A 3 -73.57 -47.15 8.53
CA ASN A 3 -72.41 -46.94 7.67
C ASN A 3 -71.20 -46.49 8.53
N LYS A 4 -70.19 -47.37 8.55
CA LYS A 4 -68.89 -47.06 9.08
C LYS A 4 -68.07 -46.46 7.92
N PHE A 5 -67.80 -45.16 7.95
CA PHE A 5 -66.77 -44.53 7.14
C PHE A 5 -65.39 -44.82 7.72
N PRO A 6 -64.42 -45.17 6.91
CA PRO A 6 -63.13 -45.59 7.46
C PRO A 6 -62.31 -44.37 7.85
N LEU A 7 -61.84 -44.34 9.09
CA LEU A 7 -60.94 -43.32 9.68
C LEU A 7 -59.58 -43.24 9.00
N ALA A 8 -59.30 -44.16 8.08
CA ALA A 8 -58.01 -44.23 7.33
C ALA A 8 -57.85 -43.10 6.26
N ALA A 9 -58.92 -42.56 5.72
CA ALA A 9 -58.87 -41.50 4.72
C ALA A 9 -58.48 -40.12 5.30
N TYR A 10 -58.69 -39.89 6.61
CA TYR A 10 -58.37 -38.65 7.29
C TYR A 10 -56.87 -38.56 7.66
N TYR A 11 -56.17 -39.69 7.88
CA TYR A 11 -54.75 -39.72 8.20
C TYR A 11 -53.89 -39.57 6.96
N ILE A 12 -54.33 -40.02 5.78
CA ILE A 12 -53.63 -39.86 4.52
C ILE A 12 -53.72 -38.41 4.01
N GLY A 13 -54.85 -37.74 4.23
CA GLY A 13 -55.04 -36.35 3.89
C GLY A 13 -54.20 -35.38 4.75
N LEU A 14 -53.99 -35.72 6.04
CA LEU A 14 -53.24 -34.89 6.97
C LEU A 14 -51.69 -35.08 6.80
N SER A 15 -51.26 -36.27 6.38
CA SER A 15 -49.82 -36.53 6.14
C SER A 15 -49.31 -35.92 4.82
N VAL A 16 -50.22 -35.72 3.84
CA VAL A 16 -49.84 -35.03 2.59
C VAL A 16 -49.76 -33.51 2.75
N LEU A 17 -50.45 -32.94 3.76
CA LEU A 17 -50.39 -31.52 4.06
C LEU A 17 -49.17 -31.11 4.93
N LEU A 18 -48.46 -32.07 5.51
CA LEU A 18 -47.26 -31.77 6.34
C LEU A 18 -45.97 -31.92 5.57
N THR A 19 -45.96 -32.36 4.31
CA THR A 19 -44.75 -32.54 3.52
C THR A 19 -44.44 -31.38 2.55
N SER A 20 -45.21 -30.29 2.55
CA SER A 20 -45.09 -29.23 1.52
C SER A 20 -44.37 -27.96 1.93
N CYS A 21 -43.64 -27.95 3.03
CA CYS A 21 -42.90 -26.73 3.46
C CYS A 21 -41.38 -26.93 3.61
N GLN A 22 -40.80 -27.83 2.81
CA GLN A 22 -39.35 -27.78 2.60
C GLN A 22 -39.10 -26.75 1.51
N VAL A 23 -38.40 -25.68 1.85
CA VAL A 23 -37.77 -24.84 0.83
C VAL A 23 -36.83 -25.78 0.08
N LYS A 24 -37.14 -26.08 -1.14
CA LYS A 24 -36.14 -26.54 -2.09
C LYS A 24 -35.20 -25.37 -2.24
N LEU A 25 -34.11 -25.40 -1.50
CA LEU A 25 -32.97 -24.52 -1.76
C LEU A 25 -32.64 -24.59 -3.26
N PRO A 26 -32.27 -23.48 -3.84
CA PRO A 26 -32.48 -23.16 -5.23
C PRO A 26 -31.75 -24.07 -6.19
N SER A 27 -32.14 -23.95 -7.41
CA SER A 27 -31.62 -24.64 -8.56
C SER A 27 -30.11 -24.89 -8.42
N LYS A 28 -29.73 -26.15 -8.47
CA LYS A 28 -28.33 -26.62 -8.56
C LYS A 28 -27.63 -26.16 -9.85
N ARG A 29 -28.23 -25.24 -10.59
CA ARG A 29 -27.73 -24.71 -11.86
C ARG A 29 -27.29 -23.26 -11.63
N THR A 30 -26.03 -23.13 -11.38
CA THR A 30 -25.31 -21.87 -11.51
C THR A 30 -25.22 -21.48 -12.99
N PRO A 31 -25.22 -20.20 -13.33
CA PRO A 31 -25.02 -19.77 -14.70
C PRO A 31 -23.73 -20.37 -15.28
N GLU A 32 -23.75 -20.72 -16.56
CA GLU A 32 -22.50 -21.08 -17.22
C GLU A 32 -21.57 -19.89 -17.33
N PRO A 33 -20.23 -20.12 -17.28
CA PRO A 33 -19.29 -19.06 -17.53
C PRO A 33 -19.60 -18.40 -18.88
N ALA A 34 -19.90 -17.12 -18.86
CA ALA A 34 -20.09 -16.33 -20.06
C ALA A 34 -18.80 -15.53 -20.34
N GLN A 35 -18.52 -15.32 -21.62
CA GLN A 35 -17.49 -14.38 -22.02
C GLN A 35 -17.88 -12.99 -21.54
N TYR A 36 -17.02 -12.32 -20.77
CA TYR A 36 -17.37 -11.11 -20.05
C TYR A 36 -16.73 -9.84 -20.62
N GLY A 37 -16.30 -9.88 -21.85
CA GLY A 37 -15.62 -8.77 -22.52
C GLY A 37 -14.09 -8.90 -22.41
N GLN A 38 -13.43 -7.78 -22.39
CA GLN A 38 -11.95 -7.72 -22.40
C GLN A 38 -11.46 -6.80 -21.29
N VAL A 39 -10.45 -7.23 -20.59
CA VAL A 39 -9.63 -6.37 -19.73
C VAL A 39 -8.34 -6.12 -20.48
N ASP A 40 -8.13 -4.89 -20.95
CA ASP A 40 -6.96 -4.46 -21.71
C ASP A 40 -6.63 -5.42 -22.89
N ASN A 41 -7.60 -5.62 -23.78
CA ASN A 41 -7.53 -6.50 -24.94
C ASN A 41 -7.41 -8.02 -24.66
N SER A 42 -7.37 -8.42 -23.41
CA SER A 42 -7.37 -9.83 -23.02
C SER A 42 -8.80 -10.33 -22.80
N PRO A 43 -9.27 -11.35 -23.55
CA PRO A 43 -10.60 -11.91 -23.36
C PRO A 43 -10.70 -12.55 -21.98
N VAL A 44 -11.77 -12.24 -21.25
CA VAL A 44 -12.01 -12.72 -19.91
C VAL A 44 -13.37 -13.40 -19.78
N VAL A 45 -13.44 -14.39 -18.91
CA VAL A 45 -14.67 -15.09 -18.54
C VAL A 45 -14.97 -14.85 -17.06
N ASN A 46 -16.23 -15.01 -16.66
CA ASN A 46 -16.57 -14.95 -15.26
C ASN A 46 -15.85 -16.06 -14.46
N GLY A 47 -15.50 -15.77 -13.22
CA GLY A 47 -14.78 -16.69 -12.34
C GLY A 47 -15.65 -17.76 -11.68
N TYR A 48 -16.84 -18.06 -12.20
CA TYR A 48 -17.80 -18.92 -11.53
C TYR A 48 -17.48 -20.41 -11.69
N PRO A 49 -17.39 -21.18 -10.59
CA PRO A 49 -17.21 -22.63 -10.69
C PRO A 49 -18.52 -23.32 -11.13
N LYS A 50 -18.45 -24.18 -12.13
CA LYS A 50 -19.58 -24.89 -12.74
C LYS A 50 -20.52 -25.67 -11.80
N LYS A 51 -20.14 -25.87 -10.52
CA LYS A 51 -20.85 -26.72 -9.56
C LYS A 51 -20.93 -26.16 -8.15
N ALA A 52 -20.85 -24.86 -7.95
CA ALA A 52 -21.04 -24.29 -6.62
C ALA A 52 -22.52 -24.28 -6.23
N THR A 53 -22.89 -25.01 -5.23
CA THR A 53 -24.19 -24.96 -4.57
C THR A 53 -23.99 -24.72 -3.08
N PRO A 54 -24.76 -23.83 -2.47
CA PRO A 54 -25.83 -23.00 -3.02
C PRO A 54 -25.34 -21.82 -3.81
N TRP A 55 -26.15 -21.25 -4.67
CA TRP A 55 -25.82 -20.06 -5.41
C TRP A 55 -26.03 -18.80 -4.54
N ILE A 56 -24.95 -18.15 -4.19
CA ILE A 56 -24.91 -16.90 -3.44
C ILE A 56 -24.46 -15.81 -4.38
N VAL A 57 -25.14 -14.69 -4.34
CA VAL A 57 -24.84 -13.47 -5.08
C VAL A 57 -24.59 -12.33 -4.11
N VAL A 58 -23.94 -11.28 -4.58
CA VAL A 58 -23.65 -10.10 -3.75
C VAL A 58 -24.21 -8.85 -4.43
N SER A 59 -24.84 -7.96 -3.66
CA SER A 59 -25.27 -6.67 -4.17
C SER A 59 -24.05 -5.84 -4.60
N ASP A 60 -24.02 -5.41 -5.87
CA ASP A 60 -22.85 -4.72 -6.44
C ASP A 60 -22.94 -3.18 -6.33
N ARG A 61 -24.01 -2.65 -5.72
CA ARG A 61 -24.25 -1.21 -5.61
C ARG A 61 -24.98 -0.82 -4.35
N SER A 62 -24.81 0.44 -3.95
CA SER A 62 -25.65 1.08 -2.94
C SER A 62 -27.07 1.30 -3.48
N ARG A 63 -28.04 1.24 -2.58
CA ARG A 63 -29.47 1.40 -2.91
C ARG A 63 -29.96 0.44 -4.00
N ASN A 64 -29.47 -0.77 -3.94
CA ASN A 64 -29.95 -1.80 -4.86
C ASN A 64 -31.37 -2.17 -4.50
N THR A 65 -32.28 -2.13 -5.48
CA THR A 65 -33.72 -2.30 -5.21
C THR A 65 -34.17 -3.71 -5.53
N ALA A 66 -34.78 -4.35 -4.56
CA ALA A 66 -35.51 -5.60 -4.76
C ALA A 66 -37.02 -5.30 -4.95
N TYR A 67 -37.62 -5.94 -5.94
CA TYR A 67 -39.02 -5.79 -6.34
C TYR A 67 -39.86 -6.97 -5.87
N LEU A 68 -41.13 -6.72 -5.59
CA LEU A 68 -42.08 -7.77 -5.12
C LEU A 68 -42.31 -8.82 -6.19
N ASP A 69 -42.53 -8.41 -7.42
CA ASP A 69 -42.65 -9.25 -8.60
C ASP A 69 -41.59 -8.86 -9.65
N LYS A 70 -41.26 -9.79 -10.53
CA LYS A 70 -40.31 -9.57 -11.63
C LYS A 70 -40.72 -8.50 -12.64
N ASN A 71 -41.98 -8.21 -12.74
CA ASN A 71 -42.59 -7.21 -13.63
C ASN A 71 -43.08 -5.96 -12.87
N ASP A 72 -42.83 -5.88 -11.55
CA ASP A 72 -43.34 -4.80 -10.71
C ASP A 72 -42.31 -3.65 -10.66
N GLU A 73 -42.76 -2.43 -10.84
CA GLU A 73 -41.97 -1.22 -10.66
C GLU A 73 -41.93 -0.75 -9.20
N LYS A 74 -42.75 -1.37 -8.32
CA LYS A 74 -42.77 -0.99 -6.92
C LYS A 74 -41.61 -1.65 -6.18
N SER A 75 -40.73 -0.81 -5.61
CA SER A 75 -39.67 -1.23 -4.73
C SER A 75 -40.25 -1.90 -3.48
N TYR A 76 -39.74 -3.06 -3.12
CA TYR A 76 -40.13 -3.77 -1.90
C TYR A 76 -39.10 -3.60 -0.79
N LYS A 77 -37.79 -3.70 -1.15
CA LYS A 77 -36.71 -3.58 -0.19
C LYS A 77 -35.46 -3.01 -0.86
N GLU A 78 -34.75 -2.18 -0.13
CA GLU A 78 -33.43 -1.72 -0.48
C GLU A 78 -32.36 -2.66 0.11
N VAL A 79 -31.40 -3.10 -0.71
CA VAL A 79 -30.29 -3.96 -0.35
C VAL A 79 -29.02 -3.13 -0.33
N LYS A 80 -28.17 -3.37 0.66
CA LYS A 80 -26.95 -2.61 0.88
C LYS A 80 -25.84 -3.06 -0.09
N PHE A 81 -24.91 -2.17 -0.36
CA PHE A 81 -23.69 -2.52 -1.07
C PHE A 81 -22.91 -3.64 -0.33
N LEU A 82 -22.43 -4.63 -1.08
CA LEU A 82 -21.73 -5.84 -0.59
C LEU A 82 -22.58 -6.75 0.32
N GLU A 83 -23.90 -6.60 0.33
CA GLU A 83 -24.77 -7.52 1.06
C GLU A 83 -24.85 -8.88 0.34
N PRO A 84 -24.50 -10.01 0.99
CA PRO A 84 -24.64 -11.33 0.41
C PRO A 84 -26.10 -11.77 0.42
N LEU A 85 -26.52 -12.47 -0.62
CA LEU A 85 -27.89 -12.88 -0.83
C LEU A 85 -27.94 -14.33 -1.34
N MET A 86 -28.88 -15.12 -0.82
CA MET A 86 -29.17 -16.45 -1.36
C MET A 86 -30.13 -16.37 -2.53
N VAL A 87 -29.80 -17.05 -3.63
CA VAL A 87 -30.70 -17.13 -4.80
C VAL A 87 -31.77 -18.16 -4.61
N LEU A 88 -33.03 -17.77 -4.68
CA LEU A 88 -34.19 -18.65 -4.63
C LEU A 88 -34.67 -19.09 -6.01
N LYS A 89 -34.69 -18.16 -6.97
CA LYS A 89 -35.11 -18.41 -8.36
C LYS A 89 -34.31 -17.47 -9.29
N HIS A 90 -34.17 -17.93 -10.54
CA HIS A 90 -33.59 -17.15 -11.64
C HIS A 90 -34.51 -17.27 -12.84
N ARG A 91 -34.93 -16.16 -13.41
CA ARG A 91 -35.83 -16.13 -14.56
C ARG A 91 -35.80 -14.79 -15.27
N ASP A 92 -35.71 -14.81 -16.59
CA ASP A 92 -35.86 -13.63 -17.45
C ASP A 92 -34.91 -12.46 -17.08
N GLY A 93 -33.63 -12.75 -16.77
CA GLY A 93 -32.67 -11.74 -16.36
C GLY A 93 -32.87 -11.17 -14.95
N MET A 94 -33.77 -11.76 -14.17
CA MET A 94 -34.08 -11.39 -12.79
C MET A 94 -33.74 -12.52 -11.81
N VAL A 95 -33.22 -12.16 -10.65
CA VAL A 95 -32.85 -13.10 -9.59
C VAL A 95 -33.73 -12.83 -8.36
N LYS A 96 -34.51 -13.85 -7.92
CA LYS A 96 -35.22 -13.76 -6.64
C LYS A 96 -34.29 -14.14 -5.53
N VAL A 97 -34.13 -13.24 -4.57
CA VAL A 97 -33.13 -13.35 -3.51
C VAL A 97 -33.75 -13.34 -2.11
N ALA A 98 -33.02 -13.92 -1.18
CA ALA A 98 -33.32 -13.93 0.24
C ALA A 98 -32.07 -13.59 1.05
N GLU A 99 -32.27 -13.33 2.32
CA GLU A 99 -31.24 -13.11 3.31
C GLU A 99 -30.22 -14.26 3.32
N TYR A 100 -28.93 -13.93 3.36
CA TYR A 100 -27.86 -14.90 3.50
C TYR A 100 -27.75 -15.36 4.95
N ILE A 101 -27.88 -16.66 5.16
CA ILE A 101 -27.71 -17.30 6.46
C ILE A 101 -26.61 -18.36 6.33
N PRO A 102 -25.40 -18.14 6.89
CA PRO A 102 -24.26 -19.07 6.73
C PRO A 102 -24.58 -20.50 7.10
N ASP A 103 -25.27 -20.71 8.23
CA ASP A 103 -25.63 -22.04 8.75
C ASP A 103 -26.80 -22.72 8.03
N ALA A 104 -27.57 -21.96 7.23
CA ALA A 104 -28.71 -22.52 6.48
C ALA A 104 -28.27 -23.53 5.40
N LEU A 105 -27.00 -23.46 5.00
CA LEU A 105 -26.39 -24.35 4.01
C LEU A 105 -26.10 -25.73 4.57
N MET A 106 -25.93 -25.82 5.88
CA MET A 106 -25.58 -27.04 6.62
C MET A 106 -26.79 -27.66 7.34
N LYS A 107 -27.83 -26.87 7.60
CA LYS A 107 -29.03 -27.28 8.33
C LYS A 107 -30.27 -27.17 7.46
N LYS A 108 -31.23 -28.10 7.64
CA LYS A 108 -32.58 -27.96 7.04
C LYS A 108 -33.29 -26.77 7.71
N VAL A 109 -33.21 -25.59 7.10
CA VAL A 109 -33.89 -24.38 7.60
C VAL A 109 -35.31 -24.35 7.05
N SER A 110 -36.29 -24.05 7.91
CA SER A 110 -37.67 -23.90 7.48
C SER A 110 -37.85 -22.70 6.55
N SER A 111 -38.66 -22.84 5.51
CA SER A 111 -38.99 -21.77 4.55
C SER A 111 -39.58 -20.52 5.24
N LYS A 112 -40.27 -20.72 6.39
CA LYS A 112 -40.88 -19.64 7.14
C LYS A 112 -39.87 -18.77 7.90
N SER A 113 -38.66 -19.28 8.09
CA SER A 113 -37.58 -18.54 8.80
C SER A 113 -36.63 -17.77 7.85
N ILE A 114 -36.75 -17.94 6.53
CA ILE A 114 -35.93 -17.24 5.54
C ILE A 114 -36.64 -15.99 5.06
N LYS A 115 -36.04 -14.81 5.33
CA LYS A 115 -36.57 -13.53 4.87
C LYS A 115 -36.31 -13.36 3.38
N THR A 116 -37.38 -13.40 2.58
CA THR A 116 -37.29 -13.13 1.14
C THR A 116 -37.22 -11.64 0.90
N TYR A 117 -36.28 -11.20 0.03
CA TYR A 117 -36.11 -9.81 -0.32
C TYR A 117 -36.85 -9.41 -1.61
N GLY A 118 -37.06 -10.33 -2.52
CA GLY A 118 -37.74 -10.10 -3.79
C GLY A 118 -36.84 -10.33 -5.02
N TRP A 119 -37.17 -9.66 -6.12
CA TRP A 119 -36.50 -9.82 -7.41
C TRP A 119 -35.54 -8.66 -7.66
N ILE A 120 -34.33 -8.95 -8.06
CA ILE A 120 -33.31 -7.97 -8.42
C ILE A 120 -32.78 -8.30 -9.82
N PRO A 121 -32.55 -7.29 -10.71
CA PRO A 121 -31.91 -7.53 -11.99
C PRO A 121 -30.53 -8.17 -11.85
N GLU A 122 -30.19 -9.14 -12.70
CA GLU A 122 -28.86 -9.74 -12.74
C GLU A 122 -27.74 -8.70 -12.92
N SER A 123 -28.03 -7.68 -13.71
CA SER A 123 -27.09 -6.58 -13.95
C SER A 123 -26.65 -5.86 -12.68
N ASP A 124 -27.46 -5.93 -11.62
CA ASP A 124 -27.28 -5.20 -10.38
C ASP A 124 -26.69 -6.06 -9.26
N LEU A 125 -26.26 -7.27 -9.63
CA LEU A 125 -25.67 -8.25 -8.72
C LEU A 125 -24.32 -8.73 -9.23
N LEU A 126 -23.42 -9.03 -8.31
CA LEU A 126 -22.27 -9.87 -8.59
C LEU A 126 -22.71 -11.32 -8.45
N LEU A 127 -22.79 -12.02 -9.59
CA LEU A 127 -23.38 -13.36 -9.70
C LEU A 127 -22.43 -14.50 -9.29
N TRP A 128 -21.15 -14.20 -9.12
CA TRP A 128 -20.10 -15.18 -8.82
C TRP A 128 -19.18 -14.69 -7.71
N ASN A 129 -18.57 -15.63 -7.04
CA ASN A 129 -17.68 -15.34 -5.89
C ASN A 129 -16.17 -15.33 -6.22
N ASN A 130 -15.80 -15.47 -7.50
CA ASN A 130 -14.41 -15.37 -7.95
C ASN A 130 -14.25 -14.19 -8.90
N SER A 131 -13.06 -13.62 -8.92
CA SER A 131 -12.68 -12.60 -9.89
C SER A 131 -12.73 -13.13 -11.33
N LEU A 132 -12.77 -12.24 -12.31
CA LEU A 132 -12.67 -12.58 -13.72
C LEU A 132 -11.35 -13.32 -13.98
N LYS A 133 -11.40 -14.24 -14.92
CA LYS A 133 -10.28 -15.10 -15.29
C LYS A 133 -9.99 -14.95 -16.78
N SER A 134 -8.73 -15.12 -17.12
CA SER A 134 -8.33 -15.25 -18.52
C SER A 134 -9.07 -16.42 -19.16
N GLU A 135 -9.66 -16.21 -20.33
CA GLU A 135 -10.28 -17.27 -21.12
C GLU A 135 -9.24 -18.32 -21.54
N LYS A 136 -8.03 -17.87 -21.83
CA LYS A 136 -6.93 -18.71 -22.32
C LYS A 136 -6.36 -19.63 -21.24
N THR A 137 -6.13 -19.13 -20.02
CA THR A 137 -5.41 -19.88 -18.99
C THR A 137 -6.25 -20.22 -17.76
N GLY A 138 -7.38 -19.55 -17.57
CA GLY A 138 -8.24 -19.72 -16.40
C GLY A 138 -7.68 -19.11 -15.11
N TYR A 139 -6.59 -18.35 -15.17
CA TYR A 139 -6.07 -17.63 -14.02
C TYR A 139 -6.80 -16.33 -13.77
N PRO A 140 -6.89 -15.89 -12.49
CA PRO A 140 -7.44 -14.59 -12.15
C PRO A 140 -6.71 -13.47 -12.87
N ILE A 141 -7.47 -12.54 -13.46
CA ILE A 141 -6.93 -11.32 -14.03
C ILE A 141 -6.69 -10.30 -12.93
N ARG A 142 -5.48 -9.79 -12.89
CA ARG A 142 -5.06 -8.72 -12.01
C ARG A 142 -4.86 -7.43 -12.79
N VAL A 143 -5.16 -6.33 -12.13
CA VAL A 143 -4.84 -5.00 -12.60
C VAL A 143 -3.99 -4.29 -11.54
N ALA A 144 -3.02 -3.54 -11.98
CA ALA A 144 -2.27 -2.64 -11.12
C ALA A 144 -3.00 -1.29 -11.05
N VAL A 145 -3.04 -0.71 -9.86
CA VAL A 145 -3.57 0.64 -9.65
C VAL A 145 -2.54 1.64 -10.16
N VAL A 146 -2.66 1.97 -11.41
CA VAL A 146 -1.82 2.96 -12.11
C VAL A 146 -2.66 3.71 -13.13
N PRO A 147 -2.40 5.00 -13.37
CA PRO A 147 -3.10 5.76 -14.40
C PRO A 147 -2.98 5.07 -15.75
N SER A 148 -4.10 4.82 -16.43
CA SER A 148 -4.11 4.21 -17.77
C SER A 148 -4.03 5.24 -18.90
N ASN A 149 -4.26 6.52 -18.59
CA ASN A 149 -4.18 7.60 -19.56
C ASN A 149 -3.84 8.95 -18.90
N SER A 150 -3.51 9.93 -19.74
CA SER A 150 -3.13 11.28 -19.29
C SER A 150 -4.26 12.08 -18.67
N GLU A 151 -5.52 11.72 -18.89
CA GLU A 151 -6.68 12.42 -18.30
C GLU A 151 -6.66 12.30 -16.76
N VAL A 152 -6.29 11.14 -16.25
CA VAL A 152 -6.17 10.90 -14.80
C VAL A 152 -5.19 11.88 -14.16
N ILE A 153 -4.10 12.16 -14.87
CA ILE A 153 -3.08 13.06 -14.37
C ILE A 153 -3.54 14.52 -14.45
N ARG A 154 -4.28 14.87 -15.50
CA ARG A 154 -4.84 16.22 -15.69
C ARG A 154 -5.92 16.59 -14.69
N SER A 155 -6.73 15.62 -14.29
CA SER A 155 -7.92 15.78 -13.46
C SER A 155 -7.85 14.87 -12.25
N SER A 156 -6.70 14.87 -11.56
CA SER A 156 -6.42 13.91 -10.47
C SER A 156 -7.44 14.00 -9.33
N ASP A 157 -7.98 15.17 -9.06
CA ASP A 157 -9.02 15.43 -8.08
C ASP A 157 -10.31 14.61 -8.30
N ARG A 158 -10.56 14.19 -9.55
CA ARG A 158 -11.68 13.31 -9.91
C ARG A 158 -11.41 11.83 -9.63
N TYR A 159 -10.14 11.46 -9.53
CA TYR A 159 -9.72 10.07 -9.48
C TYR A 159 -9.01 9.69 -8.19
N TYR A 160 -8.41 10.65 -7.52
CA TYR A 160 -7.59 10.46 -6.31
C TYR A 160 -8.06 11.30 -5.15
N LYS A 161 -7.93 10.71 -3.97
CA LYS A 161 -8.01 11.40 -2.69
C LYS A 161 -6.71 11.12 -1.94
N ASN A 162 -5.87 12.13 -1.81
CA ASN A 162 -4.50 11.98 -1.32
C ASN A 162 -3.68 11.01 -2.20
N ASP A 163 -3.10 9.97 -1.60
CA ASP A 163 -2.27 8.94 -2.21
C ASP A 163 -3.05 7.73 -2.78
N SER A 164 -4.36 7.76 -2.70
CA SER A 164 -5.21 6.61 -3.02
C SER A 164 -6.24 6.95 -4.08
N ILE A 165 -6.59 5.99 -4.91
CA ILE A 165 -7.68 6.15 -5.88
C ILE A 165 -9.03 6.25 -5.19
N MET A 166 -9.98 6.94 -5.81
CA MET A 166 -11.37 6.96 -5.36
C MET A 166 -12.03 5.63 -5.65
N VAL A 167 -12.65 5.07 -4.61
CA VAL A 167 -13.46 3.84 -4.68
C VAL A 167 -14.91 4.20 -4.39
N PHE A 168 -15.85 3.56 -5.06
CA PHE A 168 -17.26 3.90 -5.02
C PHE A 168 -18.13 2.69 -4.68
N ASN A 169 -19.28 2.94 -4.09
CA ASN A 169 -20.27 1.94 -3.73
C ASN A 169 -21.23 1.56 -4.88
N SER A 170 -21.06 2.20 -6.03
CA SER A 170 -21.95 1.99 -7.19
C SER A 170 -21.16 2.18 -8.48
N PRO A 171 -21.53 1.51 -9.58
CA PRO A 171 -20.95 1.75 -10.89
C PRO A 171 -21.17 3.17 -11.43
N SER A 172 -22.13 3.93 -10.89
CA SER A 172 -22.33 5.34 -11.23
C SER A 172 -21.19 6.26 -10.78
N LEU A 173 -20.29 5.79 -9.87
CA LEU A 173 -19.19 6.54 -9.29
C LEU A 173 -19.62 7.85 -8.60
N ILE A 174 -20.72 7.85 -7.88
CA ILE A 174 -21.24 9.02 -7.15
C ILE A 174 -20.92 8.92 -5.66
N GLU A 175 -21.28 7.80 -5.03
CA GLU A 175 -21.09 7.60 -3.59
C GLU A 175 -19.74 6.93 -3.33
N THR A 176 -18.84 7.64 -2.66
CA THR A 176 -17.50 7.14 -2.32
C THR A 176 -17.55 6.11 -1.19
N ALA A 177 -16.81 5.03 -1.35
CA ALA A 177 -16.53 4.08 -0.28
C ALA A 177 -15.40 4.58 0.62
N ASN A 178 -15.43 4.27 1.91
CA ASN A 178 -14.34 4.61 2.82
C ASN A 178 -13.22 3.53 2.75
N VAL A 179 -12.62 3.41 1.58
CA VAL A 179 -11.57 2.44 1.29
C VAL A 179 -10.40 3.18 0.65
N LYS A 180 -9.18 2.81 1.02
CA LYS A 180 -7.96 3.36 0.44
C LYS A 180 -7.26 2.30 -0.38
N ILE A 181 -6.98 2.59 -1.65
CA ILE A 181 -6.18 1.76 -2.54
C ILE A 181 -5.07 2.64 -3.12
N PRO A 182 -3.84 2.51 -2.62
CA PRO A 182 -2.72 3.31 -3.09
C PRO A 182 -2.26 2.92 -4.49
N ASN A 183 -1.52 3.81 -5.14
CA ASN A 183 -0.85 3.51 -6.40
C ASN A 183 0.10 2.31 -6.26
N GLY A 184 0.23 1.54 -7.34
CA GLY A 184 1.06 0.35 -7.39
C GLY A 184 0.42 -0.88 -6.73
N GLN A 185 -0.72 -0.75 -6.07
CA GLN A 185 -1.40 -1.91 -5.49
C GLN A 185 -2.02 -2.78 -6.58
N MET A 186 -1.88 -4.10 -6.44
CA MET A 186 -2.56 -5.07 -7.30
C MET A 186 -3.95 -5.39 -6.77
N VAL A 187 -4.93 -5.39 -7.67
CA VAL A 187 -6.32 -5.75 -7.37
C VAL A 187 -6.86 -6.70 -8.42
N TYR A 188 -7.91 -7.42 -8.06
CA TYR A 188 -8.60 -8.37 -8.92
C TYR A 188 -9.91 -7.79 -9.44
N VAL A 189 -10.21 -7.97 -10.72
CA VAL A 189 -11.45 -7.50 -11.32
C VAL A 189 -12.53 -8.56 -11.18
N TYR A 190 -13.67 -8.19 -10.60
CA TYR A 190 -14.82 -9.09 -10.40
C TYR A 190 -15.93 -8.86 -11.40
N LYS A 191 -16.15 -7.62 -11.79
CA LYS A 191 -17.22 -7.24 -12.71
C LYS A 191 -16.84 -5.98 -13.48
N GLN A 192 -17.38 -5.85 -14.67
CA GLN A 192 -17.26 -4.67 -15.53
C GLN A 192 -18.64 -4.08 -15.77
N ALA A 193 -18.71 -2.77 -15.89
CA ALA A 193 -19.92 -2.02 -16.21
C ALA A 193 -19.61 -0.87 -17.18
N GLU A 194 -20.64 -0.32 -17.80
CA GLU A 194 -20.57 0.83 -18.72
C GLU A 194 -19.51 0.65 -19.82
N ASN A 195 -19.61 -0.40 -20.59
CA ASN A 195 -18.68 -0.70 -21.69
C ASN A 195 -17.22 -0.71 -21.24
N ASN A 196 -16.95 -1.39 -20.14
CA ASN A 196 -15.60 -1.55 -19.55
C ASN A 196 -15.00 -0.27 -18.96
N LYS A 197 -15.78 0.78 -18.73
CA LYS A 197 -15.29 2.01 -18.09
C LYS A 197 -15.29 1.95 -16.56
N ARG A 198 -15.91 0.94 -15.98
CA ARG A 198 -16.05 0.76 -14.53
C ARG A 198 -15.70 -0.68 -14.17
N PHE A 199 -14.88 -0.84 -13.12
CA PHE A 199 -14.49 -2.14 -12.60
C PHE A 199 -14.86 -2.28 -11.13
N LEU A 200 -15.53 -3.37 -10.78
CA LEU A 200 -15.66 -3.81 -9.39
C LEU A 200 -14.40 -4.58 -9.04
N VAL A 201 -13.64 -4.08 -8.07
CA VAL A 201 -12.33 -4.62 -7.72
C VAL A 201 -12.26 -5.14 -6.30
N GLY A 202 -11.37 -6.09 -6.07
CA GLY A 202 -11.14 -6.70 -4.76
C GLY A 202 -9.68 -6.98 -4.47
N LYS A 203 -9.40 -7.23 -3.20
CA LYS A 203 -8.08 -7.51 -2.65
C LYS A 203 -7.64 -8.95 -2.95
N LYS A 204 -8.58 -9.89 -2.98
CA LYS A 204 -8.36 -11.33 -3.15
C LYS A 204 -9.00 -11.82 -4.45
N PRO A 205 -8.55 -12.96 -5.00
CA PRO A 205 -9.15 -13.53 -6.22
C PRO A 205 -10.49 -14.23 -5.98
N SER A 206 -10.88 -14.45 -4.73
CA SER A 206 -12.16 -15.04 -4.33
C SER A 206 -12.72 -14.29 -3.11
N ILE A 207 -14.04 -14.25 -3.05
CA ILE A 207 -14.77 -13.63 -1.93
C ILE A 207 -14.88 -14.63 -0.79
N ASP A 208 -14.53 -14.18 0.40
CA ASP A 208 -14.91 -14.83 1.63
C ASP A 208 -16.30 -14.33 2.02
N MET A 209 -17.28 -15.23 1.98
CA MET A 209 -18.69 -14.88 2.19
C MET A 209 -19.01 -14.45 3.63
N ASP A 210 -18.19 -14.85 4.58
CA ASP A 210 -18.35 -14.44 5.99
C ASP A 210 -17.73 -13.05 6.23
N SER A 211 -16.88 -12.57 5.32
CA SER A 211 -16.22 -11.28 5.43
C SER A 211 -15.98 -10.61 4.06
N ILE A 212 -17.08 -10.32 3.36
CA ILE A 212 -17.03 -9.80 1.98
C ILE A 212 -16.24 -8.49 1.87
N SER A 213 -16.43 -7.58 2.81
CA SER A 213 -15.73 -6.28 2.84
C SER A 213 -14.21 -6.39 2.98
N THR A 214 -13.69 -7.53 3.46
CA THR A 214 -12.26 -7.80 3.49
C THR A 214 -11.72 -8.28 2.15
N SER A 215 -12.60 -8.75 1.27
CA SER A 215 -12.26 -9.30 -0.04
C SER A 215 -12.53 -8.31 -1.18
N LEU A 216 -13.63 -7.56 -1.10
CA LEU A 216 -14.04 -6.57 -2.12
C LEU A 216 -13.83 -5.14 -1.62
N TYR A 217 -13.33 -4.32 -2.51
CA TYR A 217 -13.17 -2.88 -2.26
C TYR A 217 -14.36 -2.05 -2.73
N GLY A 218 -14.75 -2.20 -3.98
CA GLY A 218 -15.81 -1.43 -4.62
C GLY A 218 -15.52 -1.13 -6.08
N TRP A 219 -16.24 -0.15 -6.61
CA TRP A 219 -16.14 0.27 -8.00
C TRP A 219 -15.07 1.34 -8.19
N VAL A 220 -14.30 1.19 -9.26
CA VAL A 220 -13.26 2.15 -9.66
C VAL A 220 -13.40 2.49 -11.15
N SER A 221 -12.89 3.64 -11.56
CA SER A 221 -12.76 3.97 -12.98
C SER A 221 -11.70 3.08 -13.63
N SER A 222 -11.95 2.63 -14.86
CA SER A 222 -10.92 1.95 -15.65
C SER A 222 -9.69 2.81 -15.92
N ASN A 223 -9.83 4.13 -15.83
CA ASN A 223 -8.73 5.06 -16.07
C ASN A 223 -7.63 5.04 -14.99
N VAL A 224 -7.94 4.52 -13.80
CA VAL A 224 -6.98 4.44 -12.68
C VAL A 224 -6.35 3.06 -12.50
N VAL A 225 -6.59 2.15 -13.42
CA VAL A 225 -6.03 0.81 -13.38
C VAL A 225 -5.51 0.40 -14.75
N SER A 226 -4.42 -0.37 -14.77
CA SER A 226 -3.87 -0.97 -15.98
C SER A 226 -3.77 -2.48 -15.80
N ALA A 227 -3.96 -3.23 -16.89
CA ALA A 227 -3.86 -4.68 -16.81
C ALA A 227 -2.46 -5.10 -16.36
N TRP A 228 -2.42 -5.89 -15.30
CA TRP A 228 -1.21 -6.62 -14.94
C TRP A 228 -1.13 -7.93 -15.75
N GLY A 229 -2.25 -8.56 -16.01
CA GLY A 229 -2.34 -9.87 -16.62
C GLY A 229 -2.43 -10.99 -15.58
N GLU A 230 -1.87 -12.15 -15.91
CA GLU A 230 -2.05 -13.37 -15.14
C GLU A 230 -0.97 -13.55 -14.05
N ARG A 231 -0.01 -14.46 -14.30
CA ARG A 231 1.02 -14.83 -13.32
C ARG A 231 2.42 -14.54 -13.79
N SER A 232 2.67 -14.71 -15.09
CA SER A 232 4.00 -14.56 -15.68
C SER A 232 4.53 -13.15 -15.49
N ALA A 233 5.73 -13.05 -14.96
CA ALA A 233 6.39 -11.78 -14.72
C ALA A 233 7.92 -11.94 -14.82
N ILE A 234 8.60 -10.82 -14.90
CA ILE A 234 10.04 -10.73 -14.72
C ILE A 234 10.36 -9.90 -13.50
N LYS A 235 11.42 -10.26 -12.79
CA LYS A 235 11.95 -9.52 -11.66
C LYS A 235 13.34 -9.01 -11.99
N LEU A 236 13.58 -7.74 -11.69
CA LEU A 236 14.91 -7.15 -11.78
C LEU A 236 15.75 -7.62 -10.59
N LYS A 237 16.99 -8.01 -10.86
CA LYS A 237 17.97 -8.41 -9.85
C LYS A 237 18.90 -7.26 -9.53
N ASN A 238 19.36 -7.21 -8.27
CA ASN A 238 20.51 -6.42 -7.90
C ASN A 238 21.77 -7.04 -8.48
N ASN A 239 22.22 -6.55 -9.62
CA ASN A 239 23.49 -6.99 -10.17
C ASN A 239 24.45 -5.82 -10.28
N THR A 240 25.45 -5.78 -9.42
CA THR A 240 26.49 -4.76 -9.35
C THR A 240 27.42 -4.76 -10.57
N GLY A 241 27.28 -5.72 -11.47
CA GLY A 241 28.10 -5.85 -12.69
C GLY A 241 27.40 -5.49 -14.00
N VAL A 242 26.11 -5.11 -13.96
CA VAL A 242 25.39 -4.70 -15.18
C VAL A 242 25.59 -3.22 -15.40
N THR A 243 26.30 -2.87 -16.45
CA THR A 243 26.44 -1.47 -16.88
C THR A 243 25.09 -0.93 -17.34
N GLU A 244 24.87 0.35 -17.10
CA GLU A 244 23.63 1.09 -17.37
C GLU A 244 23.04 0.90 -18.78
N THR A 245 23.80 0.40 -19.72
CA THR A 245 23.42 0.22 -21.13
C THR A 245 22.78 -1.12 -21.47
N THR A 246 22.75 -2.09 -20.54
CA THR A 246 22.37 -3.48 -20.85
C THR A 246 20.96 -3.87 -20.42
N LEU A 247 20.31 -3.09 -19.58
CA LEU A 247 18.95 -3.34 -19.11
C LEU A 247 18.09 -2.12 -19.38
N GLY A 248 17.50 -2.06 -20.57
CA GLY A 248 16.62 -0.98 -20.94
C GLY A 248 15.19 -1.46 -21.12
N ILE A 249 14.28 -0.83 -20.43
CA ILE A 249 12.91 -0.78 -20.85
C ILE A 249 12.82 0.39 -21.80
N HIS A 250 12.54 0.11 -23.07
CA HIS A 250 12.51 1.15 -24.09
C HIS A 250 11.16 1.88 -24.08
N GLU A 251 11.22 3.20 -24.12
CA GLU A 251 10.05 4.05 -24.30
C GLU A 251 9.68 4.08 -25.79
N GLY A 252 8.44 3.81 -26.14
CA GLY A 252 7.97 3.87 -27.52
C GLY A 252 7.78 2.52 -28.20
N TYR A 253 7.49 2.51 -29.51
CA TYR A 253 7.26 1.30 -30.31
C TYR A 253 8.57 0.84 -30.93
N PRO A 254 8.97 -0.44 -30.79
CA PRO A 254 10.14 -0.93 -31.52
C PRO A 254 9.81 -0.98 -33.03
N GLY A 255 10.61 -0.32 -33.83
CA GLY A 255 10.44 -0.25 -35.30
C GLY A 255 9.86 1.07 -35.83
N GLY A 256 9.51 2.04 -34.98
CA GLY A 256 9.28 3.42 -35.40
C GLY A 256 10.62 4.15 -35.64
N ALA A 257 10.63 5.12 -36.53
CA ALA A 257 11.83 5.94 -36.84
C ALA A 257 12.47 6.62 -35.60
N ASP A 258 11.70 6.69 -34.49
CA ASP A 258 12.12 7.24 -33.19
C ASP A 258 12.70 6.19 -32.22
N ALA A 259 12.62 4.90 -32.55
CA ALA A 259 13.06 3.83 -31.63
C ALA A 259 14.58 3.79 -31.44
N GLU A 260 15.35 4.27 -32.44
CA GLU A 260 16.81 4.31 -32.35
C GLU A 260 17.35 5.43 -31.47
N ASN A 261 16.55 6.46 -31.17
CA ASN A 261 16.99 7.65 -30.42
C ASN A 261 16.39 7.80 -29.04
N LYS A 262 15.50 6.91 -28.59
CA LYS A 262 14.94 6.98 -27.24
C LYS A 262 15.78 6.15 -26.28
N THR A 263 16.41 6.84 -25.37
CA THR A 263 17.18 6.27 -24.27
C THR A 263 16.38 5.19 -23.54
N ALA A 264 16.98 4.01 -23.38
CA ALA A 264 16.46 3.00 -22.46
C ALA A 264 16.20 3.62 -21.09
N ILE A 265 15.00 3.43 -20.54
CA ILE A 265 14.73 3.84 -19.20
C ILE A 265 15.52 2.91 -18.31
N LEU A 266 16.58 3.43 -17.77
CA LEU A 266 17.41 2.74 -16.79
C LEU A 266 16.62 2.61 -15.52
N LEU A 267 16.19 1.39 -15.23
CA LEU A 267 15.68 1.02 -13.93
C LEU A 267 16.86 0.91 -12.95
N THR A 268 17.62 1.98 -12.84
CA THR A 268 18.74 2.10 -11.91
C THR A 268 18.19 2.23 -10.51
N ASP A 269 18.68 1.42 -9.62
CA ASP A 269 18.42 1.43 -8.19
C ASP A 269 17.24 0.55 -7.73
N VAL A 270 17.31 -0.72 -8.08
CA VAL A 270 16.44 -1.78 -7.57
C VAL A 270 16.31 -1.74 -6.04
N ASN A 271 17.35 -1.26 -5.33
CA ASN A 271 17.38 -1.19 -3.87
C ASN A 271 16.48 -0.09 -3.29
N LYS A 272 16.16 0.95 -4.05
CA LYS A 272 15.30 2.05 -3.62
C LYS A 272 13.82 1.80 -3.89
N ARG A 273 13.49 0.69 -4.56
CA ARG A 273 12.14 0.35 -4.94
C ARG A 273 11.57 -0.69 -4.00
N THR A 274 10.25 -0.66 -3.82
CA THR A 274 9.57 -1.75 -3.13
C THR A 274 9.68 -3.05 -3.93
N PRO A 275 9.61 -4.23 -3.31
CA PRO A 275 9.76 -5.50 -4.01
C PRO A 275 8.83 -5.67 -5.22
N LEU A 276 7.57 -5.20 -5.13
CA LEU A 276 6.63 -5.28 -6.25
C LEU A 276 6.96 -4.32 -7.39
N GLU A 277 7.59 -3.19 -7.11
CA GLU A 277 8.01 -2.23 -8.14
C GLU A 277 9.17 -2.76 -9.01
N ASN A 278 9.82 -3.81 -8.58
CA ASN A 278 10.87 -4.51 -9.33
C ASN A 278 10.34 -5.69 -10.16
N ILE A 279 9.04 -5.97 -10.11
CA ILE A 279 8.40 -7.07 -10.82
C ILE A 279 7.49 -6.49 -11.90
N TYR A 280 7.69 -6.95 -13.12
CA TYR A 280 6.97 -6.46 -14.30
C TYR A 280 6.16 -7.59 -14.93
N PRO A 281 4.88 -7.35 -15.24
CA PRO A 281 4.04 -8.35 -15.86
C PRO A 281 4.51 -8.67 -17.28
N VAL A 282 4.42 -9.94 -17.62
CA VAL A 282 4.55 -10.40 -18.99
C VAL A 282 3.16 -10.73 -19.49
N ASN A 283 2.59 -9.85 -20.31
CA ASN A 283 1.28 -10.10 -20.91
C ASN A 283 1.42 -10.91 -22.19
N LEU A 284 1.26 -12.22 -22.07
CA LEU A 284 1.38 -13.16 -23.17
C LEU A 284 0.30 -12.98 -24.26
N ALA A 285 -0.85 -12.39 -23.91
CA ALA A 285 -1.95 -12.20 -24.85
C ALA A 285 -1.74 -11.04 -25.85
N LEU A 286 -0.89 -10.07 -25.49
CA LEU A 286 -0.58 -8.92 -26.34
C LEU A 286 0.52 -9.21 -27.38
N ASN A 287 1.14 -10.39 -27.32
CA ASN A 287 2.44 -10.64 -27.96
C ASN A 287 2.41 -10.95 -29.44
N GLU A 288 1.30 -11.40 -29.98
CA GLU A 288 1.29 -11.91 -31.38
C GLU A 288 0.69 -10.93 -32.38
N ALA A 289 -0.11 -9.96 -31.95
CA ALA A 289 -0.94 -9.17 -32.87
C ALA A 289 -0.46 -7.75 -33.15
N GLN A 290 0.51 -7.20 -32.41
CA GLN A 290 0.78 -5.76 -32.49
C GLN A 290 2.24 -5.32 -32.64
N THR A 291 3.21 -6.21 -32.71
CA THR A 291 4.61 -5.82 -32.95
C THR A 291 5.03 -6.06 -34.39
N PRO A 292 5.39 -5.03 -35.14
CA PRO A 292 5.94 -5.19 -36.49
C PRO A 292 7.31 -5.89 -36.50
N ASP A 293 7.99 -5.96 -35.33
CA ASP A 293 9.31 -6.54 -35.20
C ASP A 293 9.27 -7.87 -34.46
N SER A 294 9.75 -8.93 -35.09
CA SER A 294 9.89 -10.28 -34.53
C SER A 294 10.85 -10.38 -33.34
N LYS A 295 11.58 -9.32 -33.02
CA LYS A 295 12.59 -9.28 -31.94
C LYS A 295 12.06 -8.94 -30.56
N THR A 296 10.84 -8.38 -30.46
CA THR A 296 10.27 -7.98 -29.18
C THR A 296 9.01 -8.77 -28.86
N LYS A 297 8.94 -9.42 -27.70
CA LYS A 297 7.82 -10.28 -27.32
C LYS A 297 6.85 -9.66 -26.33
N TYR A 298 7.28 -8.71 -25.53
CA TYR A 298 6.56 -8.34 -24.36
C TYR A 298 6.35 -6.84 -24.24
N PHE A 299 5.09 -6.49 -24.07
CA PHE A 299 4.67 -5.12 -23.85
C PHE A 299 4.14 -5.00 -22.42
N THR A 300 4.64 -4.05 -21.68
CA THR A 300 4.16 -3.79 -20.33
C THR A 300 3.97 -2.29 -20.08
N ASN A 301 2.94 -1.94 -19.35
CA ASN A 301 2.80 -0.60 -18.82
C ASN A 301 3.54 -0.56 -17.48
N ILE A 302 4.51 0.33 -17.39
CA ILE A 302 5.35 0.49 -16.19
C ILE A 302 5.04 1.82 -15.57
N LEU A 303 4.86 1.80 -14.27
CA LEU A 303 4.86 3.00 -13.46
C LEU A 303 6.31 3.26 -13.04
N ASP A 304 6.99 4.14 -13.76
CA ASP A 304 8.36 4.55 -13.43
C ASP A 304 8.36 5.90 -12.70
N TYR A 305 8.52 5.84 -11.39
CA TYR A 305 8.63 7.04 -10.57
C TYR A 305 10.04 7.65 -10.61
N SER A 306 11.06 6.93 -11.03
CA SER A 306 12.45 7.41 -10.98
C SER A 306 12.70 8.58 -11.93
N ASN A 307 12.01 8.62 -13.06
CA ASN A 307 12.06 9.72 -14.01
C ASN A 307 11.04 10.82 -13.75
N ASN A 308 10.22 10.67 -12.74
CA ASN A 308 9.24 11.66 -12.37
C ASN A 308 9.86 12.71 -11.46
N TYR A 309 9.73 13.97 -11.82
CA TYR A 309 10.27 15.08 -11.04
C TYR A 309 9.44 16.36 -11.18
N ILE A 310 9.60 17.23 -10.21
CA ILE A 310 9.14 18.60 -10.24
C ILE A 310 10.33 19.53 -10.12
N PHE A 311 10.12 20.80 -10.43
CA PHE A 311 11.12 21.83 -10.15
C PHE A 311 10.72 22.65 -8.93
N ASN A 312 11.70 22.95 -8.07
CA ASN A 312 11.50 23.96 -7.04
C ASN A 312 11.60 25.37 -7.65
N VAL A 313 11.38 26.39 -6.83
CA VAL A 313 11.43 27.79 -7.28
C VAL A 313 12.81 28.26 -7.77
N LEU A 314 13.84 27.52 -7.43
CA LEU A 314 15.21 27.77 -7.89
C LEU A 314 15.54 27.05 -9.20
N GLY A 315 14.62 26.26 -9.74
CA GLY A 315 14.82 25.45 -10.94
C GLY A 315 15.54 24.14 -10.70
N GLU A 316 15.68 23.68 -9.46
CA GLU A 316 16.29 22.41 -9.11
C GLU A 316 15.27 21.27 -9.19
N LYS A 317 15.71 20.09 -9.65
CA LYS A 317 14.85 18.92 -9.78
C LYS A 317 14.60 18.25 -8.44
N ILE A 318 13.34 18.10 -8.08
CA ILE A 318 12.89 17.21 -6.98
C ILE A 318 12.36 15.94 -7.65
N LYS A 319 13.07 14.83 -7.50
CA LYS A 319 12.64 13.52 -8.02
C LYS A 319 11.57 12.91 -7.13
N PHE A 320 10.76 12.00 -7.70
CA PHE A 320 9.73 11.27 -6.96
C PHE A 320 10.31 10.48 -5.77
N ASP A 321 11.49 9.89 -5.89
CA ASP A 321 12.15 9.21 -4.77
C ASP A 321 12.46 10.17 -3.62
N ARG A 322 12.90 11.39 -3.95
CA ARG A 322 13.12 12.43 -2.93
C ARG A 322 11.81 12.90 -2.30
N TYR A 323 10.73 12.97 -3.06
CA TYR A 323 9.39 13.22 -2.53
C TYR A 323 8.98 12.14 -1.52
N ARG A 324 9.14 10.87 -1.85
CA ARG A 324 8.84 9.76 -0.92
C ARG A 324 9.68 9.86 0.35
N GLU A 325 10.96 10.14 0.22
CA GLU A 325 11.86 10.34 1.37
C GLU A 325 11.41 11.50 2.25
N ILE A 326 11.04 12.63 1.67
CA ILE A 326 10.50 13.78 2.40
C ILE A 326 9.23 13.38 3.15
N THR A 327 8.29 12.75 2.47
CA THR A 327 7.01 12.33 3.06
C THR A 327 7.18 11.36 4.23
N GLU A 328 8.13 10.44 4.14
CA GLU A 328 8.42 9.52 5.24
C GLU A 328 9.07 10.24 6.43
N LYS A 329 10.00 11.16 6.18
CA LYS A 329 10.66 11.95 7.21
C LYS A 329 9.69 12.93 7.88
N ASP A 330 8.79 13.53 7.14
CA ASP A 330 7.76 14.43 7.66
C ASP A 330 6.78 13.73 8.62
N LYS A 331 6.65 12.40 8.51
CA LYS A 331 5.86 11.56 9.43
C LYS A 331 6.62 11.16 10.70
N ALA A 332 7.89 11.54 10.84
CA ALA A 332 8.68 11.34 12.03
C ALA A 332 8.74 12.63 12.86
N ILE A 333 8.53 12.53 14.16
CA ILE A 333 8.62 13.65 15.10
C ILE A 333 9.49 13.28 16.29
N ASN A 334 10.42 14.16 16.63
CA ASN A 334 11.30 14.04 17.77
C ASN A 334 11.02 15.18 18.75
N ILE A 335 10.73 14.86 20.00
CA ILE A 335 10.39 15.81 21.04
C ILE A 335 11.42 15.70 22.17
N VAL A 336 12.24 16.73 22.33
CA VAL A 336 13.30 16.78 23.33
C VAL A 336 12.97 17.83 24.37
N PHE A 337 12.96 17.44 25.66
CA PHE A 337 12.82 18.36 26.77
C PHE A 337 14.19 18.74 27.29
N ALA A 338 14.46 20.04 27.38
CA ALA A 338 15.59 20.60 28.15
C ALA A 338 15.06 21.03 29.52
N LEU A 339 15.28 20.22 30.55
CA LEU A 339 14.68 20.37 31.88
C LEU A 339 15.73 20.82 32.93
N ASP A 340 15.44 21.92 33.54
CA ASP A 340 16.17 22.38 34.74
C ASP A 340 15.81 21.51 35.95
N VAL A 341 16.81 20.82 36.52
CA VAL A 341 16.66 19.94 37.67
C VAL A 341 17.18 20.57 38.96
N SER A 342 17.31 21.90 39.02
CA SER A 342 17.60 22.63 40.25
C SER A 342 16.47 22.47 41.28
N ALA A 343 16.78 22.69 42.57
CA ALA A 343 15.78 22.55 43.61
C ALA A 343 14.57 23.47 43.44
N GLN A 344 14.76 24.66 42.86
CA GLN A 344 13.69 25.61 42.58
C GLN A 344 12.73 25.09 41.50
N ASN A 345 13.24 24.26 40.58
CA ASN A 345 12.48 23.69 39.44
C ASN A 345 11.97 22.26 39.70
N ALA A 346 12.25 21.69 40.88
CA ALA A 346 11.85 20.33 41.23
C ALA A 346 10.34 20.02 40.98
N PRO A 347 9.39 20.95 41.20
CA PRO A 347 7.96 20.70 40.92
C PRO A 347 7.65 20.44 39.46
N TYR A 348 8.51 20.79 38.50
CA TYR A 348 8.24 20.62 37.07
C TYR A 348 8.62 19.23 36.49
N SER A 349 9.51 18.50 37.18
CA SER A 349 9.91 17.16 36.76
C SER A 349 8.72 16.18 36.69
N PRO A 350 7.80 16.08 37.63
CA PRO A 350 6.59 15.27 37.51
C PRO A 350 5.69 15.72 36.37
N ILE A 351 5.62 17.03 36.10
CA ILE A 351 4.81 17.63 35.05
C ILE A 351 5.33 17.22 33.67
N VAL A 352 6.65 17.30 33.45
CA VAL A 352 7.26 16.86 32.20
C VAL A 352 7.04 15.37 31.96
N LYS A 353 7.13 14.53 33.02
CA LYS A 353 6.84 13.12 32.93
C LYS A 353 5.36 12.85 32.54
N SER A 354 4.41 13.56 33.15
CA SER A 354 3.01 13.48 32.81
C SER A 354 2.75 13.92 31.38
N LEU A 355 3.42 14.96 30.92
CA LEU A 355 3.31 15.45 29.55
C LEU A 355 3.88 14.45 28.53
N LEU A 356 4.99 13.79 28.83
CA LEU A 356 5.53 12.70 28.01
C LEU A 356 4.53 11.55 27.89
N GLN A 357 3.88 11.17 28.97
CA GLN A 357 2.82 10.14 28.97
C GLN A 357 1.61 10.56 28.11
N ASP A 358 1.14 11.79 28.28
CA ASP A 358 0.02 12.34 27.51
C ASP A 358 0.33 12.35 26.01
N LEU A 359 1.56 12.70 25.63
CA LEU A 359 2.04 12.69 24.24
C LEU A 359 2.07 11.27 23.67
N GLN A 360 2.58 10.30 24.45
CA GLN A 360 2.58 8.90 24.04
C GLN A 360 1.14 8.41 23.73
N LEU A 361 0.22 8.62 24.67
CA LEU A 361 -1.18 8.24 24.50
C LEU A 361 -1.87 8.94 23.33
N ARG A 362 -1.46 10.17 23.04
CA ARG A 362 -1.96 10.91 21.87
C ARG A 362 -1.50 10.29 20.56
N PHE A 363 -0.22 9.93 20.46
CA PHE A 363 0.36 9.39 19.24
C PHE A 363 0.11 7.88 19.04
N GLU A 364 -0.32 7.15 20.06
CA GLU A 364 -0.85 5.77 19.92
C GLU A 364 -2.15 5.71 19.12
N LYS A 365 -2.91 6.81 19.10
CA LYS A 365 -4.09 6.94 18.25
C LYS A 365 -3.65 7.20 16.80
N PRO A 366 -4.46 6.82 15.80
CA PRO A 366 -4.17 7.15 14.41
C PRO A 366 -3.90 8.64 14.24
N SER A 367 -2.68 9.00 13.96
CA SER A 367 -2.20 10.37 13.81
C SER A 367 -1.42 10.53 12.51
N TYR A 368 -1.07 11.75 12.14
CA TYR A 368 -0.20 12.02 11.00
C TYR A 368 1.19 11.42 11.22
N PHE A 369 1.71 11.55 12.45
CA PHE A 369 3.01 11.03 12.82
C PHE A 369 2.91 9.53 13.16
N ASN A 370 3.77 8.75 12.54
CA ASN A 370 3.85 7.29 12.73
C ASN A 370 5.17 6.84 13.40
N ASN A 371 6.14 7.74 13.53
CA ASN A 371 7.42 7.49 14.19
C ASN A 371 7.70 8.64 15.16
N VAL A 372 7.45 8.41 16.44
CA VAL A 372 7.59 9.41 17.50
C VAL A 372 8.71 9.00 18.43
N LYS A 373 9.67 9.89 18.64
CA LYS A 373 10.77 9.67 19.56
C LYS A 373 10.82 10.79 20.60
N TYR A 374 11.16 10.41 21.80
CA TYR A 374 11.30 11.30 22.93
C TYR A 374 12.75 11.34 23.41
N GLY A 375 13.19 12.49 23.89
CA GLY A 375 14.47 12.68 24.52
C GLY A 375 14.41 13.70 25.66
N VAL A 376 15.40 13.71 26.53
CA VAL A 376 15.54 14.70 27.58
C VAL A 376 17.00 15.08 27.74
N VAL A 377 17.20 16.36 27.95
CA VAL A 377 18.46 16.96 28.40
C VAL A 377 18.22 17.59 29.76
N LEU A 378 18.78 17.00 30.79
CA LEU A 378 18.73 17.55 32.15
C LEU A 378 19.88 18.53 32.35
N TYR A 379 19.60 19.66 32.96
CA TYR A 379 20.65 20.61 33.26
C TYR A 379 20.53 21.24 34.66
N LYS A 380 21.64 21.52 35.23
CA LYS A 380 21.79 22.21 36.53
C LYS A 380 23.22 22.71 36.68
N ASN A 381 23.41 23.87 37.27
CA ASN A 381 24.73 24.31 37.70
C ASN A 381 25.17 23.38 38.83
N ASN A 382 26.14 22.54 38.58
CA ASN A 382 26.51 21.42 39.42
C ASN A 382 27.98 21.52 39.85
N SER A 383 28.27 21.53 41.17
CA SER A 383 29.61 21.62 41.72
C SER A 383 30.39 20.29 41.73
N CYS A 384 29.70 19.16 41.53
CA CYS A 384 30.30 17.84 41.68
C CYS A 384 30.30 16.98 40.42
N GLY A 385 29.96 17.51 39.27
CA GLY A 385 29.92 16.73 38.04
C GLY A 385 29.57 17.56 36.79
N SER A 386 29.04 16.90 35.79
CA SER A 386 28.61 17.58 34.57
C SER A 386 27.37 18.45 34.81
N ASN A 387 27.35 19.63 34.22
CA ASN A 387 26.19 20.52 34.23
C ASN A 387 25.01 19.99 33.40
N VAL A 388 25.28 19.09 32.48
CA VAL A 388 24.31 18.60 31.52
C VAL A 388 24.35 17.07 31.43
N SER A 389 23.17 16.42 31.37
CA SER A 389 23.04 15.01 31.19
C SER A 389 22.03 14.76 30.07
N VAL A 390 22.39 13.94 29.06
CA VAL A 390 21.61 13.76 27.81
C VAL A 390 21.15 12.33 27.69
N SER A 391 19.86 12.11 27.47
CA SER A 391 19.32 10.79 27.12
C SER A 391 19.53 10.48 25.65
N ASN A 392 19.44 9.19 25.28
CA ASN A 392 19.24 8.81 23.88
C ASN A 392 17.79 9.09 23.47
N LEU A 393 17.54 9.30 22.16
CA LEU A 393 16.19 9.32 21.62
C LEU A 393 15.56 7.91 21.73
N SER A 394 14.32 7.84 22.18
CA SER A 394 13.58 6.59 22.38
C SER A 394 12.13 6.72 21.96
N THR A 395 11.58 5.69 21.35
CA THR A 395 10.14 5.57 21.07
C THR A 395 9.34 5.20 22.33
N ASP A 396 10.01 4.79 23.39
CA ASP A 396 9.43 4.42 24.69
C ASP A 396 9.70 5.52 25.72
N TYR A 397 8.66 6.26 26.08
CA TYR A 397 8.74 7.35 27.05
C TYR A 397 9.16 6.86 28.45
N SER A 398 8.90 5.60 28.79
CA SER A 398 9.24 5.06 30.11
C SER A 398 10.75 5.06 30.35
N LYS A 399 11.55 4.88 29.28
CA LYS A 399 13.00 4.98 29.36
C LYS A 399 13.46 6.42 29.67
N ILE A 400 12.72 7.39 29.11
CA ILE A 400 13.01 8.81 29.34
C ILE A 400 12.64 9.21 30.77
N THR A 401 11.47 8.77 31.27
CA THR A 401 11.08 9.07 32.66
C THR A 401 12.02 8.42 33.66
N LYS A 402 12.46 7.19 33.40
CA LYS A 402 13.47 6.51 34.22
C LYS A 402 14.80 7.28 34.25
N PHE A 403 15.24 7.72 33.05
CA PHE A 403 16.46 8.55 32.95
C PHE A 403 16.35 9.86 33.77
N ILE A 404 15.18 10.52 33.71
CA ILE A 404 14.93 11.72 34.51
C ILE A 404 15.11 11.41 35.99
N ASP A 405 14.55 10.31 36.50
CA ASP A 405 14.63 9.94 37.93
C ASP A 405 16.07 9.62 38.37
N GLU A 406 16.77 8.79 37.61
CA GLU A 406 18.14 8.37 37.91
C GLU A 406 19.11 9.57 37.89
N LYS A 407 19.07 10.36 36.81
CA LYS A 407 20.04 11.45 36.63
C LYS A 407 19.74 12.68 37.48
N THR A 408 18.47 12.95 37.80
CA THR A 408 18.15 14.02 38.76
C THR A 408 18.77 13.74 40.10
N ASN A 409 18.75 12.48 40.59
CA ASN A 409 19.38 12.07 41.82
C ASN A 409 20.92 12.20 41.75
N GLU A 410 21.54 11.80 40.65
CA GLU A 410 23.00 11.94 40.44
C GLU A 410 23.45 13.42 40.41
N MET A 411 22.61 14.31 39.86
CA MET A 411 22.88 15.75 39.77
C MET A 411 22.50 16.53 41.05
N ASN A 412 22.15 15.84 42.13
CA ASN A 412 21.71 16.49 43.38
C ASN A 412 22.88 17.01 44.23
N CYS A 413 23.63 17.94 43.66
CA CYS A 413 24.75 18.63 44.34
C CYS A 413 24.47 20.12 44.49
N PRO A 414 25.15 20.82 45.43
CA PRO A 414 25.06 22.27 45.56
C PRO A 414 25.38 22.98 44.21
N SER A 415 24.72 24.10 43.97
CA SER A 415 25.03 24.96 42.81
C SER A 415 26.13 25.95 43.17
N ASN A 416 27.02 26.25 42.22
CA ASN A 416 28.11 27.22 42.44
C ASN A 416 27.65 28.70 42.43
N ASN A 417 26.55 28.94 41.68
CA ASN A 417 25.93 30.28 41.53
C ASN A 417 24.43 30.14 41.21
N GLY A 418 23.72 31.26 41.13
CA GLY A 418 22.29 31.30 40.87
C GLY A 418 21.87 31.06 39.38
N TYR A 419 22.82 31.00 38.43
CA TYR A 419 22.57 30.85 37.02
C TYR A 419 22.59 29.37 36.60
N GLN A 420 21.64 28.98 35.80
CA GLN A 420 21.55 27.62 35.25
C GLN A 420 22.06 27.58 33.79
N PRO A 421 22.75 26.50 33.35
CA PRO A 421 23.42 26.41 32.05
C PRO A 421 22.45 26.07 30.90
N VAL A 422 21.44 26.88 30.70
CA VAL A 422 20.40 26.68 29.67
C VAL A 422 20.99 26.59 28.26
N GLY A 423 22.00 27.43 27.97
CA GLY A 423 22.67 27.42 26.66
C GLY A 423 23.37 26.11 26.36
N GLU A 424 24.07 25.53 27.36
CA GLU A 424 24.73 24.23 27.22
C GLU A 424 23.69 23.12 26.96
N ALA A 425 22.56 23.15 27.67
CA ALA A 425 21.48 22.19 27.49
C ALA A 425 20.83 22.29 26.10
N LEU A 426 20.62 23.51 25.61
CA LEU A 426 20.06 23.71 24.27
C LEU A 426 21.02 23.27 23.16
N ALA A 427 22.31 23.55 23.30
CA ALA A 427 23.33 23.05 22.39
C ALA A 427 23.37 21.51 22.39
N ALA A 428 23.28 20.90 23.57
CA ALA A 428 23.21 19.44 23.68
C ALA A 428 21.94 18.85 23.06
N ALA A 429 20.79 19.50 23.21
CA ALA A 429 19.54 19.10 22.55
C ALA A 429 19.63 19.20 21.00
N GLY A 430 20.23 20.30 20.50
CA GLY A 430 20.51 20.46 19.08
C GLY A 430 21.42 19.35 18.53
N ASN A 431 22.49 19.04 19.26
CA ASN A 431 23.44 17.99 18.90
C ASN A 431 22.76 16.60 18.90
N LEU A 432 21.88 16.31 19.84
CA LEU A 432 21.10 15.05 19.90
C LEU A 432 20.23 14.89 18.65
N LEU A 433 19.69 15.97 18.12
CA LEU A 433 18.80 16.01 16.97
C LEU A 433 19.54 16.21 15.63
N SER A 434 20.82 16.52 15.65
CA SER A 434 21.62 16.82 14.44
C SER A 434 21.72 15.65 13.44
N ASN A 435 21.50 14.42 13.90
CA ASN A 435 21.51 13.21 13.05
C ASN A 435 20.18 12.99 12.30
N VAL A 436 19.14 13.73 12.65
CA VAL A 436 17.80 13.62 12.07
C VAL A 436 17.23 15.00 11.66
N PRO A 437 18.00 15.82 10.94
CA PRO A 437 17.61 17.21 10.67
C PRO A 437 16.42 17.35 9.73
N ASP A 438 16.13 16.32 8.94
CA ASP A 438 15.02 16.30 7.98
C ASP A 438 13.71 15.76 8.61
N GLU A 439 13.75 15.28 9.86
CA GLU A 439 12.55 14.90 10.62
C GLU A 439 11.98 16.14 11.34
N THR A 440 10.77 16.04 11.83
CA THR A 440 10.18 17.13 12.63
C THR A 440 10.79 17.17 14.01
N ASN A 441 11.58 18.18 14.33
CA ASN A 441 12.30 18.33 15.58
C ASN A 441 11.70 19.44 16.45
N ILE A 442 11.39 19.13 17.69
CA ILE A 442 10.88 20.08 18.69
C ILE A 442 11.76 20.03 19.95
N VAL A 443 12.23 21.19 20.40
CA VAL A 443 12.94 21.34 21.69
C VAL A 443 12.09 22.18 22.62
N ILE A 444 11.77 21.65 23.80
CA ILE A 444 10.97 22.28 24.83
C ILE A 444 11.82 22.51 26.06
N THR A 445 12.13 23.77 26.32
CA THR A 445 12.92 24.16 27.51
C THR A 445 11.98 24.49 28.65
N VAL A 446 12.25 23.92 29.80
CA VAL A 446 11.54 24.20 31.06
C VAL A 446 12.59 24.60 32.09
N GLY A 447 12.66 25.90 32.42
CA GLY A 447 13.75 26.40 33.25
C GLY A 447 13.49 27.70 34.01
N THR A 448 14.38 28.00 34.97
CA THR A 448 14.25 29.13 35.86
C THR A 448 15.18 30.28 35.55
N SER A 449 16.36 30.05 34.99
CA SER A 449 17.35 31.06 34.76
C SER A 449 18.27 30.79 33.59
N ALA A 450 19.02 31.77 33.17
CA ALA A 450 19.94 31.67 32.03
C ALA A 450 21.36 32.00 32.48
N ASN A 451 22.33 31.43 31.79
CA ASN A 451 23.73 31.80 31.91
C ASN A 451 24.09 32.70 30.73
N GLN A 452 24.39 33.98 31.00
CA GLN A 452 24.75 34.95 29.96
C GLN A 452 26.14 34.71 29.37
N SER A 453 27.02 33.95 30.04
CA SER A 453 28.39 33.70 29.56
C SER A 453 28.54 32.63 28.48
N GLY A 454 27.46 31.96 28.11
CA GLY A 454 27.48 30.91 27.09
C GLY A 454 27.70 31.43 25.66
N ASN A 455 28.34 30.64 24.79
CA ASN A 455 28.50 30.96 23.37
C ASN A 455 27.16 30.80 22.64
N MET A 456 26.38 31.87 22.57
CA MET A 456 25.07 31.89 21.88
C MET A 456 25.13 31.45 20.42
N TYR A 457 26.25 31.73 19.73
CA TYR A 457 26.43 31.31 18.35
C TYR A 457 26.42 29.80 18.22
N SER A 458 27.10 29.06 19.09
CA SER A 458 27.10 27.60 19.05
C SER A 458 25.73 26.99 19.37
N VAL A 459 24.97 27.62 20.27
CA VAL A 459 23.60 27.22 20.60
C VAL A 459 22.68 27.36 19.37
N ILE A 460 22.68 28.55 18.77
CA ILE A 460 21.87 28.83 17.58
C ILE A 460 22.30 27.94 16.42
N SER A 461 23.60 27.70 16.23
CA SER A 461 24.11 26.84 15.16
C SER A 461 23.66 25.40 15.32
N SER A 462 23.74 24.80 16.51
CA SER A 462 23.32 23.42 16.74
C SER A 462 21.81 23.23 16.55
N LEU A 463 21.00 24.15 17.08
CA LEU A 463 19.54 24.13 16.88
C LEU A 463 19.13 24.35 15.42
N THR A 464 19.86 25.19 14.68
CA THR A 464 19.68 25.42 13.25
C THR A 464 19.98 24.16 12.44
N GLN A 465 21.11 23.50 12.76
CA GLN A 465 21.47 22.23 12.08
C GLN A 465 20.44 21.14 12.34
N ALA A 466 19.90 21.07 13.53
CA ALA A 466 18.80 20.19 13.90
C ALA A 466 17.44 20.60 13.29
N GLN A 467 17.32 21.79 12.70
CA GLN A 467 16.08 22.41 12.21
C GLN A 467 14.97 22.38 13.28
N ALA A 468 15.32 22.62 14.54
CA ALA A 468 14.43 22.46 15.69
C ALA A 468 13.48 23.65 15.84
N ARG A 469 12.19 23.36 16.07
CA ARG A 469 11.22 24.34 16.59
C ARG A 469 11.33 24.40 18.10
N LEU A 470 11.15 25.58 18.66
CA LEU A 470 11.51 25.86 20.06
C LEU A 470 10.31 26.28 20.87
N ILE A 471 10.15 25.71 22.07
CA ILE A 471 9.34 26.27 23.15
C ILE A 471 10.25 26.58 24.32
N MET A 472 10.32 27.84 24.70
CA MET A 472 11.12 28.32 25.82
C MET A 472 10.19 28.72 26.97
N PHE A 473 10.01 27.81 27.94
CA PHE A 473 9.09 28.02 29.07
C PHE A 473 9.83 28.45 30.31
N GLN A 474 9.63 29.70 30.72
CA GLN A 474 10.18 30.27 31.96
C GLN A 474 9.36 29.84 33.16
N THR A 475 10.00 29.22 34.13
CA THR A 475 9.37 28.79 35.40
C THR A 475 9.62 29.81 36.54
N SER A 476 10.55 30.74 36.35
CA SER A 476 10.95 31.73 37.38
C SER A 476 9.87 32.81 37.56
N ALA A 477 9.60 33.15 38.81
CA ALA A 477 8.76 34.30 39.11
C ALA A 477 9.47 35.61 38.70
N ARG A 478 8.71 36.59 38.26
CA ARG A 478 9.24 37.90 37.82
C ARG A 478 10.05 38.68 38.87
N SER A 479 10.00 38.26 40.13
CA SER A 479 10.83 38.85 41.19
C SER A 479 12.26 38.36 41.19
N SER A 480 12.64 37.41 40.37
CA SER A 480 14.01 36.93 40.24
C SER A 480 14.84 37.80 39.35
N ASP A 481 16.09 38.07 39.72
CA ASP A 481 17.02 38.88 38.93
C ASP A 481 17.32 38.28 37.54
N THR A 482 17.13 36.97 37.39
CA THR A 482 17.37 36.23 36.16
C THR A 482 16.17 36.19 35.21
N TYR A 483 15.05 36.78 35.60
CA TYR A 483 13.81 36.72 34.80
C TYR A 483 13.97 37.37 33.42
N ASN A 484 14.48 38.58 33.35
CA ASN A 484 14.67 39.30 32.10
C ASN A 484 15.75 38.64 31.23
N ASP A 485 16.80 38.12 31.82
CA ASP A 485 17.91 37.46 31.14
C ASP A 485 17.41 36.23 30.37
N PHE A 486 16.54 35.41 30.98
CA PHE A 486 15.96 34.25 30.29
C PHE A 486 15.11 34.70 29.10
N VAL A 487 14.25 35.70 29.24
CA VAL A 487 13.34 36.14 28.18
C VAL A 487 14.13 36.69 26.99
N LEU A 488 15.13 37.56 27.25
CA LEU A 488 15.97 38.17 26.20
C LEU A 488 16.83 37.11 25.49
N MET A 489 17.39 36.17 26.23
CA MET A 489 18.13 35.04 25.67
C MET A 489 17.23 34.17 24.80
N ALA A 490 16.04 33.80 25.29
CA ALA A 490 15.10 32.93 24.59
C ALA A 490 14.59 33.62 23.31
N GLU A 491 14.27 34.90 23.34
CA GLU A 491 13.89 35.69 22.16
C GLU A 491 15.01 35.67 21.12
N ASN A 492 16.25 35.92 21.51
CA ASN A 492 17.41 35.88 20.61
C ASN A 492 17.60 34.51 19.97
N ILE A 493 17.53 33.42 20.77
CA ILE A 493 17.71 32.07 20.26
C ILE A 493 16.59 31.70 19.28
N VAL A 494 15.32 31.90 19.64
CA VAL A 494 14.17 31.58 18.79
C VAL A 494 14.24 32.37 17.48
N THR A 495 14.49 33.67 17.54
CA THR A 495 14.56 34.54 16.36
C THR A 495 15.64 34.09 15.38
N ASN A 496 16.86 33.94 15.87
CA ASN A 496 18.01 33.66 15.01
C ASN A 496 18.01 32.20 14.54
N THR A 497 17.56 31.24 15.34
CA THR A 497 17.37 29.86 14.89
C THR A 497 16.34 29.82 13.75
N ALA A 498 15.20 30.49 13.90
CA ALA A 498 14.17 30.53 12.86
C ALA A 498 14.69 31.15 11.56
N LYS A 499 15.39 32.29 11.63
CA LYS A 499 16.02 32.94 10.46
C LYS A 499 17.03 32.04 9.76
N ASN A 500 17.91 31.39 10.53
CA ASN A 500 18.93 30.52 9.98
C ASN A 500 18.33 29.24 9.36
N ILE A 501 17.30 28.64 9.98
CA ILE A 501 16.56 27.51 9.38
C ILE A 501 15.95 27.90 8.03
N ALA A 502 15.36 29.07 7.95
CA ALA A 502 14.81 29.56 6.71
C ALA A 502 15.85 29.71 5.60
N GLU A 503 17.02 30.33 5.92
CA GLU A 503 18.10 30.45 4.95
C GLU A 503 18.60 29.05 4.49
N LEU A 504 18.72 28.08 5.41
CA LEU A 504 19.07 26.70 5.06
C LEU A 504 18.05 26.06 4.11
N LYS A 505 16.76 26.19 4.40
CA LYS A 505 15.69 25.64 3.56
C LYS A 505 15.61 26.34 2.20
N LYS A 506 15.80 27.64 2.15
CA LYS A 506 15.89 28.43 0.94
C LYS A 506 17.01 27.91 0.00
N GLN A 507 18.17 27.62 0.55
CA GLN A 507 19.30 27.08 -0.21
C GLN A 507 19.07 25.64 -0.67
N LYS A 508 18.30 24.82 0.08
CA LYS A 508 18.13 23.41 -0.23
C LYS A 508 16.97 23.14 -1.18
N ILE A 509 15.74 23.47 -0.85
CA ILE A 509 14.55 23.01 -1.60
C ILE A 509 13.42 24.04 -1.57
N ILE A 510 13.18 24.74 -0.47
CA ILE A 510 11.99 25.55 -0.24
C ILE A 510 12.39 27.01 0.01
N ASN A 511 11.86 27.91 -0.79
CA ASN A 511 12.02 29.35 -0.54
C ASN A 511 10.94 29.82 0.44
N GLN A 512 11.30 29.99 1.71
CA GLN A 512 10.42 30.51 2.76
C GLN A 512 10.68 31.99 3.05
N SER A 513 11.37 32.71 2.18
CA SER A 513 11.77 34.11 2.44
C SER A 513 10.58 35.02 2.78
N ASP A 514 9.44 34.80 2.13
CA ASP A 514 8.24 35.62 2.34
C ASP A 514 7.57 35.40 3.71
N VAL A 515 7.83 34.23 4.32
CA VAL A 515 7.29 33.90 5.65
C VAL A 515 8.09 34.57 6.75
N LEU A 516 9.37 34.89 6.49
CA LEU A 516 10.32 35.34 7.49
C LEU A 516 10.59 36.82 7.48
N THR A 517 10.25 37.53 6.42
CA THR A 517 10.51 38.96 6.29
C THR A 517 9.51 39.84 7.01
N LYS A 518 8.41 39.31 7.48
CA LYS A 518 7.29 40.12 7.98
C LYS A 518 7.16 40.21 9.49
N ASN A 519 8.03 39.58 10.31
CA ASN A 519 7.62 39.37 11.68
C ASN A 519 8.65 39.77 12.74
N ASN A 520 8.32 40.79 13.45
CA ASN A 520 8.75 40.98 14.81
C ASN A 520 7.97 40.05 15.73
N PHE A 521 8.56 39.69 16.88
CA PHE A 521 7.83 39.00 17.92
C PHE A 521 6.54 39.73 18.25
N SER A 522 5.42 39.01 18.28
CA SER A 522 4.19 39.56 18.82
C SER A 522 4.05 39.09 20.28
N LEU A 523 3.88 40.01 21.18
CA LEU A 523 3.50 39.72 22.54
C LEU A 523 2.00 39.41 22.56
N ILE A 524 1.67 38.18 23.01
CA ILE A 524 0.27 37.78 23.21
C ILE A 524 0.05 37.72 24.71
N GLU A 525 -0.94 38.52 25.19
CA GLU A 525 -1.40 38.38 26.54
C GLU A 525 -2.21 37.08 26.66
N GLY A 526 -1.63 36.12 27.40
CA GLY A 526 -2.33 34.85 27.68
C GLY A 526 -3.40 35.03 28.75
N ASP A 527 -4.10 33.92 29.08
CA ASP A 527 -4.98 33.86 30.23
C ASP A 527 -4.21 34.30 31.49
N ALA A 528 -4.90 34.64 32.60
CA ALA A 528 -4.30 35.19 33.81
C ALA A 528 -2.92 34.59 34.15
N GLY A 529 -1.92 35.40 34.27
CA GLY A 529 -0.60 35.02 34.77
C GLY A 529 0.53 34.84 33.73
N PHE A 530 0.28 34.81 32.43
CA PHE A 530 1.32 34.55 31.42
C PHE A 530 1.37 35.54 30.27
N PHE A 531 2.60 35.69 29.73
CA PHE A 531 2.85 36.27 28.42
C PHE A 531 3.42 35.21 27.47
N SER A 532 3.08 35.30 26.18
CA SER A 532 3.66 34.51 25.12
C SER A 532 4.23 35.43 24.03
N LEU A 533 5.45 35.18 23.63
CA LEU A 533 6.06 35.75 22.44
C LEU A 533 6.06 34.69 21.35
N ASP A 534 5.51 35.02 20.19
CA ASP A 534 5.36 34.15 19.01
C ASP A 534 6.24 34.65 17.87
N TYR A 535 7.09 33.77 17.29
CA TYR A 535 7.91 34.14 16.15
C TYR A 535 8.38 32.95 15.30
N PRO A 536 8.44 33.06 13.99
CA PRO A 536 7.53 33.84 13.17
C PRO A 536 6.16 33.16 13.16
N LYS A 537 5.14 33.94 13.41
CA LYS A 537 3.77 33.41 13.59
C LYS A 537 3.29 32.64 12.36
N GLN A 538 2.68 31.48 12.58
CA GLN A 538 2.14 30.62 11.53
C GLN A 538 3.16 30.22 10.45
N SER A 539 4.40 30.00 10.83
CA SER A 539 5.47 29.54 9.95
C SER A 539 5.95 28.14 10.29
N MET A 540 6.60 27.48 9.33
CA MET A 540 7.21 26.18 9.53
C MET A 540 8.37 26.18 10.53
N SER A 541 8.82 27.33 10.98
CA SER A 541 9.88 27.49 11.99
C SER A 541 9.40 28.22 13.25
N GLN A 542 8.08 28.30 13.43
CA GLN A 542 7.48 28.98 14.59
C GLN A 542 8.03 28.46 15.92
N GLY A 543 8.36 29.38 16.81
CA GLY A 543 8.78 29.11 18.18
C GLY A 543 8.06 30.03 19.17
N PHE A 544 8.05 29.65 20.44
CA PHE A 544 7.38 30.35 21.52
C PHE A 544 8.36 30.66 22.68
N VAL A 545 8.22 31.83 23.26
CA VAL A 545 8.81 32.18 24.57
C VAL A 545 7.66 32.47 25.52
N ILE A 546 7.51 31.67 26.58
CA ILE A 546 6.40 31.74 27.53
C ILE A 546 6.96 32.05 28.89
N PHE A 547 6.44 33.09 29.53
CA PHE A 547 6.91 33.55 30.81
C PHE A 547 5.79 34.11 31.66
N PRO A 548 5.87 33.96 32.99
CA PRO A 548 4.83 34.42 33.92
C PRO A 548 4.75 35.96 33.99
N LYS A 549 3.55 36.48 34.23
CA LYS A 549 3.34 37.89 34.59
C LYS A 549 3.97 38.23 35.96
N LYS A 550 4.18 39.50 36.20
CA LYS A 550 4.77 39.99 37.46
C LYS A 550 3.92 39.54 38.65
N GLY A 551 4.56 38.85 39.58
CA GLY A 551 3.94 38.38 40.82
C GLY A 551 3.14 37.07 40.66
N ASP A 552 3.06 36.51 39.46
CA ASP A 552 2.33 35.25 39.20
C ASP A 552 3.25 34.04 39.23
N ILE A 553 2.67 32.90 39.59
CA ILE A 553 3.36 31.60 39.58
C ILE A 553 3.16 30.93 38.23
N ALA A 554 4.24 30.37 37.69
CA ALA A 554 4.16 29.60 36.44
C ALA A 554 3.24 28.39 36.59
N THR A 555 2.17 28.32 35.79
CA THR A 555 1.23 27.21 35.82
C THR A 555 1.51 26.23 34.69
N PRO A 556 1.52 24.91 34.97
CA PRO A 556 1.82 23.89 33.95
C PRO A 556 0.84 23.83 32.77
N GLY A 557 -0.40 24.30 32.99
CA GLY A 557 -1.43 24.28 31.92
C GLY A 557 -1.05 25.05 30.67
N TYR A 558 -0.25 26.11 30.81
CA TYR A 558 0.28 26.88 29.70
C TYR A 558 1.32 26.12 28.87
N LEU A 559 2.21 25.38 29.53
CA LEU A 559 3.18 24.54 28.86
C LEU A 559 2.43 23.50 27.97
N LYS A 560 1.43 22.83 28.55
CA LYS A 560 0.62 21.85 27.80
C LYS A 560 -0.09 22.47 26.60
N LYS A 561 -0.77 23.60 26.78
CA LYS A 561 -1.43 24.33 25.67
C LYS A 561 -0.47 24.70 24.56
N SER A 562 0.73 25.16 24.89
CA SER A 562 1.74 25.57 23.90
C SER A 562 2.31 24.37 23.14
N VAL A 563 2.56 23.27 23.81
CA VAL A 563 2.98 22.02 23.15
C VAL A 563 1.88 21.52 22.23
N ASP A 564 0.63 21.49 22.68
CA ASP A 564 -0.52 21.07 21.87
C ASP A 564 -0.70 21.95 20.64
N SER A 565 -0.56 23.28 20.79
CA SER A 565 -0.65 24.27 19.71
C SER A 565 0.47 24.07 18.69
N LEU A 566 1.71 23.87 19.13
CA LEU A 566 2.85 23.65 18.25
C LEU A 566 2.71 22.32 17.47
N ILE A 567 2.32 21.25 18.14
CA ILE A 567 2.10 19.96 17.48
C ILE A 567 0.96 20.06 16.44
N ALA A 568 -0.11 20.76 16.76
CA ALA A 568 -1.21 20.96 15.81
C ALA A 568 -0.74 21.76 14.58
N GLN A 569 0.04 22.83 14.78
CA GLN A 569 0.61 23.62 13.69
C GLN A 569 1.57 22.81 12.83
N VAL A 570 2.47 22.06 13.43
CA VAL A 570 3.42 21.18 12.73
C VAL A 570 2.69 20.13 11.91
N THR A 571 1.65 19.53 12.49
CA THR A 571 0.81 18.55 11.78
C THR A 571 0.15 19.16 10.54
N LEU A 572 -0.40 20.36 10.68
CA LEU A 572 -1.04 21.08 9.56
C LEU A 572 -0.03 21.43 8.46
N ASP A 573 1.14 21.91 8.84
CA ASP A 573 2.23 22.28 7.91
C ASP A 573 2.66 21.06 7.09
N ASN A 574 2.98 19.94 7.77
CA ASN A 574 3.43 18.73 7.10
C ASN A 574 2.33 18.10 6.23
N GLN A 575 1.08 18.07 6.70
CA GLN A 575 -0.06 17.63 5.89
C GLN A 575 -0.25 18.50 4.64
N THR A 576 -0.02 19.79 4.75
CA THR A 576 -0.13 20.72 3.62
C THR A 576 0.97 20.47 2.59
N ILE A 577 2.19 20.21 3.04
CA ILE A 577 3.32 19.86 2.17
C ILE A 577 3.04 18.54 1.47
N ASP A 578 2.70 17.49 2.23
CA ASP A 578 2.39 16.16 1.67
C ASP A 578 1.29 16.23 0.63
N LYS A 579 0.21 16.93 0.94
CA LYS A 579 -0.91 17.10 0.03
C LYS A 579 -0.49 17.82 -1.24
N SER A 580 0.26 18.90 -1.12
CA SER A 580 0.73 19.71 -2.26
C SER A 580 1.67 18.93 -3.17
N LEU A 581 2.63 18.24 -2.61
CA LEU A 581 3.56 17.41 -3.37
C LEU A 581 2.85 16.21 -4.02
N ASN A 582 1.96 15.57 -3.29
CA ASN A 582 1.18 14.44 -3.81
C ASN A 582 0.27 14.87 -4.98
N GLU A 583 -0.45 15.97 -4.83
CA GLU A 583 -1.29 16.52 -5.91
C GLU A 583 -0.44 16.90 -7.12
N TYR A 584 0.72 17.47 -6.91
CA TYR A 584 1.62 17.82 -8.01
C TYR A 584 2.07 16.57 -8.77
N PHE A 585 2.63 15.56 -8.09
CA PHE A 585 3.12 14.35 -8.74
C PHE A 585 2.02 13.55 -9.43
N HIS A 586 0.81 13.54 -8.89
CA HIS A 586 -0.30 12.78 -9.48
C HIS A 586 -1.06 13.54 -10.59
N SER A 587 -1.10 14.87 -10.53
CA SER A 587 -1.96 15.64 -11.46
C SER A 587 -1.23 16.32 -12.60
N THR A 588 0.00 16.70 -12.41
CA THR A 588 0.64 17.71 -13.28
C THR A 588 1.85 17.19 -13.99
N VAL A 589 2.59 16.28 -13.37
CA VAL A 589 3.85 15.84 -13.94
C VAL A 589 3.61 15.09 -15.24
N GLY A 590 4.26 15.53 -16.26
CA GLY A 590 4.27 14.92 -17.58
C GLY A 590 3.04 15.15 -18.42
N ALA A 591 2.06 15.87 -17.94
CA ALA A 591 0.87 16.06 -18.74
C ALA A 591 0.88 17.33 -19.58
N GLY A 592 2.00 17.99 -19.82
CA GLY A 592 2.11 19.21 -20.62
C GLY A 592 1.21 20.33 -20.11
N ARG A 593 1.70 21.28 -19.27
CA ARG A 593 0.76 21.96 -18.47
C ARG A 593 0.83 23.41 -18.35
N THR A 594 -0.24 23.97 -18.78
CA THR A 594 -0.69 25.31 -18.40
C THR A 594 -0.92 25.46 -16.90
N ASP A 595 -1.13 24.35 -16.18
CA ASP A 595 -1.46 24.36 -14.75
C ASP A 595 -0.23 24.31 -13.82
N VAL A 596 0.97 24.28 -14.37
CA VAL A 596 2.23 24.27 -13.60
C VAL A 596 2.29 25.47 -12.66
N ASP A 597 1.91 26.65 -13.14
CA ASP A 597 1.88 27.88 -12.34
C ASP A 597 0.94 27.77 -11.13
N MET A 598 -0.23 27.20 -11.34
CA MET A 598 -1.20 26.98 -10.27
C MET A 598 -0.67 26.03 -9.21
N LYS A 599 -0.02 24.94 -9.62
CA LYS A 599 0.54 23.93 -8.72
C LYS A 599 1.75 24.46 -7.96
N TYR A 600 2.59 25.26 -8.60
CA TYR A 600 3.69 25.95 -7.94
C TYR A 600 3.17 26.94 -6.89
N LYS A 601 2.14 27.70 -7.19
CA LYS A 601 1.51 28.59 -6.21
C LYS A 601 0.92 27.84 -5.03
N TYR A 602 0.40 26.64 -5.26
CA TYR A 602 -0.13 25.82 -4.20
C TYR A 602 0.97 25.25 -3.28
N LEU A 603 2.06 24.77 -3.88
CA LEU A 603 3.23 24.27 -3.12
C LEU A 603 3.91 25.37 -2.30
N TYR A 604 3.82 26.60 -2.78
CA TYR A 604 4.49 27.75 -2.19
C TYR A 604 3.48 28.90 -2.02
N PRO A 605 2.59 28.80 -1.04
CA PRO A 605 1.62 29.86 -0.78
C PRO A 605 2.37 31.15 -0.40
N GLY A 606 2.14 32.21 -1.16
CA GLY A 606 2.83 33.51 -1.00
C GLY A 606 3.80 33.84 -2.14
N LEU A 607 4.12 32.90 -3.03
CA LEU A 607 4.85 33.22 -4.25
C LEU A 607 3.97 34.03 -5.20
N THR A 608 4.44 35.23 -5.51
CA THR A 608 3.78 36.14 -6.48
C THR A 608 4.30 35.94 -7.90
N ASN A 609 5.45 35.29 -8.04
CA ASN A 609 6.11 35.11 -9.32
C ASN A 609 5.69 33.79 -9.98
N PRO A 610 5.36 33.78 -11.27
CA PRO A 610 5.11 32.58 -12.04
C PRO A 610 6.38 31.73 -12.15
N VAL A 611 6.21 30.43 -12.45
CA VAL A 611 7.33 29.54 -12.81
C VAL A 611 8.12 30.18 -13.96
N PRO A 612 9.46 30.23 -13.88
CA PRO A 612 10.26 30.77 -14.95
C PRO A 612 9.93 30.13 -16.30
N ALA A 613 9.78 30.93 -17.35
CA ALA A 613 9.33 30.48 -18.66
C ALA A 613 10.17 29.33 -19.25
N GLY A 614 11.48 29.33 -19.00
CA GLY A 614 12.38 28.27 -19.43
C GLY A 614 12.09 26.91 -18.75
N ILE A 615 11.69 26.93 -17.48
CA ILE A 615 11.32 25.73 -16.73
C ILE A 615 9.93 25.27 -17.19
N ALA A 616 8.98 26.18 -17.34
CA ALA A 616 7.64 25.85 -17.84
C ALA A 616 7.70 25.23 -19.24
N ALA A 617 8.55 25.76 -20.14
CA ALA A 617 8.75 25.21 -21.48
C ALA A 617 9.34 23.79 -21.45
N GLN A 618 10.27 23.51 -20.56
CA GLN A 618 10.82 22.15 -20.37
C GLN A 618 9.75 21.18 -19.88
N LEU A 619 8.91 21.59 -18.94
CA LEU A 619 7.82 20.75 -18.43
C LEU A 619 6.77 20.41 -19.48
N ILE A 620 6.50 21.32 -20.42
CA ILE A 620 5.56 21.10 -21.53
C ILE A 620 6.05 20.02 -22.48
N ASN A 621 7.35 19.93 -22.72
CA ASN A 621 7.95 19.00 -23.65
C ASN A 621 8.14 17.59 -23.09
N TYR A 622 8.02 17.41 -21.78
CA TYR A 622 8.05 16.07 -21.20
C TYR A 622 6.71 15.37 -21.40
N GLY A 623 6.73 14.14 -21.92
CA GLY A 623 5.60 13.23 -21.93
C GLY A 623 5.13 12.92 -20.50
N ASN A 624 4.30 11.92 -20.32
CA ASN A 624 3.87 11.50 -19.00
C ASN A 624 4.96 10.62 -18.34
N PRO A 625 5.78 11.13 -17.41
CA PRO A 625 6.90 10.38 -16.84
C PRO A 625 6.46 9.27 -15.88
N PHE A 626 5.19 9.25 -15.47
CA PHE A 626 4.67 8.18 -14.61
C PHE A 626 4.31 6.92 -15.36
N LEU A 627 3.76 7.07 -16.56
CA LEU A 627 3.25 5.95 -17.31
C LEU A 627 4.14 5.72 -18.51
N VAL A 628 5.01 4.76 -18.39
CA VAL A 628 5.93 4.35 -19.45
C VAL A 628 5.46 3.05 -20.04
N LYS A 629 5.38 3.01 -21.38
CA LYS A 629 5.19 1.77 -22.12
C LYS A 629 6.57 1.20 -22.38
N GLY A 630 6.84 0.03 -21.81
CA GLY A 630 8.13 -0.61 -21.92
C GLY A 630 8.12 -1.88 -22.76
N TYR A 631 9.23 -2.18 -23.39
CA TYR A 631 9.46 -3.40 -24.16
C TYR A 631 10.53 -4.23 -23.51
N ILE A 632 10.31 -5.54 -23.52
CA ILE A 632 11.31 -6.51 -23.12
C ILE A 632 11.71 -7.30 -24.36
N PRO A 633 13.01 -7.42 -24.63
CA PRO A 633 13.49 -8.20 -25.76
C PRO A 633 12.98 -9.64 -25.72
N LYS A 634 12.73 -10.22 -26.90
CA LYS A 634 12.24 -11.59 -27.05
C LYS A 634 13.24 -12.62 -26.51
N ASP A 635 14.51 -12.38 -26.71
CA ASP A 635 15.58 -13.22 -26.21
C ASP A 635 16.12 -12.64 -24.89
N LEU A 636 15.70 -13.25 -23.79
CA LEU A 636 16.16 -12.85 -22.46
C LEU A 636 17.50 -13.49 -22.08
N LYS A 637 18.10 -14.32 -22.93
CA LYS A 637 19.36 -15.01 -22.64
C LYS A 637 20.50 -14.04 -22.38
N ASP A 638 20.54 -12.96 -23.16
CA ASP A 638 21.56 -11.92 -23.05
C ASP A 638 21.37 -11.04 -21.80
N TYR A 639 20.20 -11.09 -21.17
CA TYR A 639 19.83 -10.28 -20.01
C TYR A 639 19.77 -11.09 -18.69
N LYS A 640 20.07 -12.39 -18.72
CA LYS A 640 20.03 -13.28 -17.55
C LYS A 640 20.71 -12.74 -16.28
N PRO A 641 21.83 -12.01 -16.34
CA PRO A 641 22.48 -11.50 -15.14
C PRO A 641 21.61 -10.50 -14.36
N GLY A 642 20.78 -9.71 -15.05
CA GLY A 642 19.98 -8.65 -14.43
C GLY A 642 18.48 -8.92 -14.33
N ILE A 643 17.99 -10.03 -14.91
CA ILE A 643 16.56 -10.34 -14.98
C ILE A 643 16.33 -11.79 -14.54
N GLU A 644 15.25 -12.00 -13.83
CA GLU A 644 14.76 -13.31 -13.43
C GLU A 644 13.33 -13.50 -13.95
N LYS A 645 13.10 -14.58 -14.67
CA LYS A 645 11.75 -15.01 -15.08
C LYS A 645 11.07 -15.74 -13.91
N GLY A 646 9.78 -15.54 -13.74
CA GLY A 646 9.02 -16.23 -12.72
C GLY A 646 7.52 -15.97 -12.83
N ILE A 647 6.84 -16.37 -11.77
CA ILE A 647 5.43 -16.08 -11.58
C ILE A 647 5.25 -15.33 -10.26
N LEU A 648 4.35 -14.37 -10.28
CA LEU A 648 3.89 -13.68 -9.08
C LEU A 648 2.49 -14.17 -8.75
N ILE A 649 2.32 -14.78 -7.58
CA ILE A 649 1.06 -15.41 -7.19
C ILE A 649 0.63 -14.97 -5.78
N SER A 650 -0.67 -14.98 -5.53
CA SER A 650 -1.25 -14.73 -4.21
C SER A 650 -1.05 -15.92 -3.28
N GLU A 651 -1.30 -15.73 -1.98
CA GLU A 651 -1.20 -16.79 -0.98
C GLU A 651 -2.11 -17.99 -1.28
N VAL A 652 -3.34 -17.74 -1.73
CA VAL A 652 -4.28 -18.81 -2.12
C VAL A 652 -3.77 -19.58 -3.33
N GLU A 653 -3.21 -18.89 -4.31
CA GLU A 653 -2.62 -19.54 -5.49
C GLU A 653 -1.37 -20.34 -5.13
N TYR A 654 -0.57 -19.85 -4.16
CA TYR A 654 0.60 -20.57 -3.64
C TYR A 654 0.19 -21.91 -3.00
N ASP A 655 -0.81 -21.88 -2.12
CA ASP A 655 -1.30 -23.11 -1.48
C ASP A 655 -1.92 -24.09 -2.47
N ASN A 656 -2.64 -23.57 -3.48
CA ASN A 656 -3.17 -24.40 -4.55
C ASN A 656 -2.07 -25.04 -5.41
N LEU A 657 -1.02 -24.30 -5.73
CA LEU A 657 0.11 -24.82 -6.52
C LEU A 657 0.89 -25.88 -5.73
N LYS A 658 1.12 -25.64 -4.44
CA LYS A 658 1.73 -26.64 -3.55
C LYS A 658 0.90 -27.91 -3.46
N ALA A 659 -0.42 -27.78 -3.29
CA ALA A 659 -1.34 -28.91 -3.26
C ALA A 659 -1.33 -29.68 -4.59
N PHE A 660 -1.29 -28.96 -5.72
CA PHE A 660 -1.17 -29.56 -7.05
C PHE A 660 0.11 -30.38 -7.21
N TYR A 661 1.27 -29.86 -6.80
CA TYR A 661 2.53 -30.61 -6.84
C TYR A 661 2.49 -31.84 -5.94
N THR A 662 1.98 -31.70 -4.74
CA THR A 662 1.84 -32.80 -3.78
C THR A 662 0.94 -33.90 -4.33
N GLU A 663 -0.20 -33.58 -4.92
CA GLU A 663 -1.14 -34.55 -5.45
C GLU A 663 -0.57 -35.31 -6.68
N ILE A 664 0.18 -34.60 -7.56
CA ILE A 664 0.87 -35.26 -8.68
C ILE A 664 1.85 -36.29 -8.15
N TYR A 665 2.72 -35.90 -7.23
CA TYR A 665 3.70 -36.82 -6.63
C TYR A 665 3.00 -38.04 -6.02
N GLN A 666 1.97 -37.85 -5.21
CA GLN A 666 1.27 -38.95 -4.51
C GLN A 666 0.55 -39.91 -5.46
N LYS A 667 -0.06 -39.42 -6.53
CA LYS A 667 -0.91 -40.24 -7.40
C LYS A 667 -0.21 -40.81 -8.63
N THR A 668 0.96 -40.31 -9.01
CA THR A 668 1.67 -40.83 -10.18
C THR A 668 2.49 -42.07 -9.85
N ASP A 669 2.59 -42.46 -8.57
CA ASP A 669 3.31 -43.67 -8.08
C ASP A 669 4.77 -43.76 -8.55
N ALA A 670 5.42 -42.61 -8.76
CA ALA A 670 6.74 -42.51 -9.37
C ALA A 670 7.84 -43.23 -8.54
N GLU A 671 7.64 -43.39 -7.24
CA GLU A 671 8.58 -44.10 -6.36
C GLU A 671 8.37 -45.62 -6.35
N LYS A 672 7.20 -46.11 -6.76
CA LYS A 672 6.91 -47.55 -6.70
C LYS A 672 7.72 -48.35 -7.75
N VAL A 673 8.12 -49.55 -7.40
CA VAL A 673 8.79 -50.49 -8.32
C VAL A 673 7.91 -50.78 -9.54
N SER A 674 6.58 -50.87 -9.32
CA SER A 674 5.56 -51.11 -10.35
C SER A 674 5.15 -49.87 -11.16
N PHE A 675 5.99 -48.81 -11.20
CA PHE A 675 5.66 -47.58 -11.92
C PHE A 675 5.18 -47.82 -13.36
N SER A 676 4.01 -47.27 -13.71
CA SER A 676 3.44 -47.34 -15.02
C SER A 676 3.38 -45.95 -15.63
N GLN A 677 4.18 -45.71 -16.65
CA GLN A 677 4.25 -44.46 -17.39
C GLN A 677 2.88 -44.01 -17.93
N SER A 678 2.12 -44.97 -18.50
CA SER A 678 0.79 -44.64 -19.03
C SER A 678 -0.24 -44.29 -17.95
N ALA A 679 -0.16 -44.91 -16.78
CA ALA A 679 -1.02 -44.62 -15.65
C ALA A 679 -0.67 -43.23 -15.05
N ALA A 680 0.60 -42.94 -14.88
CA ALA A 680 1.10 -41.69 -14.35
C ALA A 680 0.64 -40.47 -15.20
N ILE A 681 0.71 -40.57 -16.54
CA ILE A 681 0.21 -39.51 -17.43
C ILE A 681 -1.34 -39.41 -17.38
N LYS A 682 -2.06 -40.50 -17.17
CA LYS A 682 -3.53 -40.43 -16.98
C LYS A 682 -3.90 -39.69 -15.70
N GLU A 683 -3.20 -40.00 -14.60
CA GLU A 683 -3.37 -39.29 -13.33
C GLU A 683 -2.99 -37.82 -13.45
N TYR A 684 -1.86 -37.50 -14.06
CA TYR A 684 -1.44 -36.11 -14.33
C TYR A 684 -2.52 -35.31 -15.06
N VAL A 685 -3.09 -35.83 -16.14
CA VAL A 685 -4.17 -35.18 -16.88
C VAL A 685 -5.44 -35.04 -16.03
N SER A 686 -5.74 -36.00 -15.15
CA SER A 686 -6.88 -35.92 -14.24
C SER A 686 -6.70 -34.81 -13.21
N ILE A 687 -5.48 -34.68 -12.66
CA ILE A 687 -5.12 -33.64 -11.69
C ILE A 687 -5.11 -32.26 -12.35
N LEU A 688 -4.56 -32.12 -13.56
CA LEU A 688 -4.65 -30.90 -14.36
C LEU A 688 -6.10 -30.40 -14.49
N LYS A 689 -7.01 -31.31 -14.85
CA LYS A 689 -8.44 -30.97 -14.94
C LYS A 689 -9.06 -30.55 -13.62
N LYS A 690 -8.58 -31.06 -12.51
CA LYS A 690 -9.08 -30.73 -11.18
C LYS A 690 -8.66 -29.30 -10.79
N TYR A 691 -7.41 -28.95 -11.01
CA TYR A 691 -6.84 -27.68 -10.52
C TYR A 691 -6.97 -26.50 -11.47
N ASN A 692 -7.06 -26.75 -12.77
CA ASN A 692 -7.25 -25.68 -13.74
C ASN A 692 -8.69 -25.67 -14.30
N PRO A 693 -9.48 -24.64 -14.00
CA PRO A 693 -10.87 -24.54 -14.47
C PRO A 693 -11.01 -24.56 -15.99
N THR A 694 -10.09 -23.92 -16.72
CA THR A 694 -10.15 -23.86 -18.20
C THR A 694 -9.91 -25.22 -18.83
N ILE A 695 -8.95 -25.97 -18.32
CA ILE A 695 -8.69 -27.35 -18.78
C ILE A 695 -9.88 -28.27 -18.55
N LYS A 696 -10.75 -27.97 -17.57
CA LYS A 696 -11.96 -28.77 -17.34
C LYS A 696 -12.92 -28.81 -18.51
N PHE A 697 -12.88 -27.82 -19.38
CA PHE A 697 -13.76 -27.74 -20.55
C PHE A 697 -13.20 -28.43 -21.80
N LEU A 698 -11.88 -28.67 -21.85
CA LEU A 698 -11.26 -29.42 -22.92
C LEU A 698 -11.55 -30.91 -22.77
N ASP A 699 -11.81 -31.58 -23.88
CA ASP A 699 -11.95 -33.05 -23.89
C ASP A 699 -10.61 -33.73 -23.55
N LYS A 700 -10.68 -34.93 -22.96
CA LYS A 700 -9.47 -35.69 -22.63
C LYS A 700 -8.60 -35.93 -23.88
N SER A 701 -9.23 -36.12 -25.05
CA SER A 701 -8.55 -36.31 -26.33
C SER A 701 -7.71 -35.09 -26.70
N GLU A 702 -8.26 -33.89 -26.55
CA GLU A 702 -7.60 -32.62 -26.89
C GLU A 702 -6.40 -32.40 -25.97
N LEU A 703 -6.52 -32.67 -24.67
CA LEU A 703 -5.40 -32.54 -23.72
C LEU A 703 -4.21 -33.43 -24.07
N TYR A 704 -4.46 -34.63 -24.57
CA TYR A 704 -3.38 -35.52 -24.98
C TYR A 704 -2.65 -35.06 -26.26
N GLU A 705 -3.24 -34.14 -27.02
CA GLU A 705 -2.60 -33.53 -28.18
C GLU A 705 -1.71 -32.32 -27.83
N LEU A 706 -1.77 -31.85 -26.59
CA LEU A 706 -0.94 -30.74 -26.13
C LEU A 706 0.46 -31.19 -25.75
N PRO A 707 1.50 -30.38 -25.99
CA PRO A 707 2.85 -30.60 -25.45
C PRO A 707 2.86 -30.59 -23.92
N MET A 708 3.85 -31.25 -23.30
CA MET A 708 4.02 -31.21 -21.85
C MET A 708 4.32 -29.77 -21.35
N SER A 709 5.16 -29.02 -22.06
CA SER A 709 5.45 -27.63 -21.75
C SER A 709 4.20 -26.76 -21.68
N TYR A 710 3.28 -26.95 -22.62
CA TYR A 710 2.01 -26.24 -22.62
C TYR A 710 1.15 -26.59 -21.39
N SER A 711 1.09 -27.87 -21.01
CA SER A 711 0.36 -28.29 -19.82
C SER A 711 0.96 -27.74 -18.52
N VAL A 712 2.28 -27.60 -18.45
CA VAL A 712 2.98 -26.93 -17.34
C VAL A 712 2.63 -25.43 -17.33
N GLY A 713 2.72 -24.75 -18.47
CA GLY A 713 2.33 -23.35 -18.60
C GLY A 713 0.89 -23.08 -18.13
N MET A 714 -0.05 -23.96 -18.55
CA MET A 714 -1.44 -23.85 -18.10
C MET A 714 -1.64 -24.14 -16.62
N SER A 715 -0.81 -24.94 -15.99
CA SER A 715 -0.96 -25.31 -14.56
C SER A 715 -0.21 -24.39 -13.61
N THR A 716 0.91 -23.84 -14.04
CA THR A 716 1.75 -22.95 -13.23
C THR A 716 1.65 -21.48 -13.60
N GLY A 717 1.44 -21.17 -14.87
CA GLY A 717 1.58 -19.83 -15.44
C GLY A 717 3.00 -19.52 -15.90
N PHE A 718 3.93 -20.46 -15.79
CA PHE A 718 5.31 -20.30 -16.21
C PHE A 718 5.54 -20.88 -17.62
N ASP A 719 6.20 -20.12 -18.49
CA ASP A 719 6.50 -20.55 -19.84
C ASP A 719 7.75 -21.42 -19.88
N ASN A 720 7.56 -22.72 -20.12
CA ASN A 720 8.60 -23.73 -20.30
C ASN A 720 8.79 -24.12 -21.78
N SER A 721 8.41 -23.28 -22.70
CA SER A 721 8.50 -23.58 -24.15
C SER A 721 9.93 -23.76 -24.67
N GLU A 722 10.93 -23.30 -23.93
CA GLU A 722 12.34 -23.48 -24.25
C GLU A 722 12.89 -24.90 -23.94
N GLU A 723 12.18 -25.67 -23.13
CA GLU A 723 12.52 -27.08 -22.83
C GLU A 723 12.20 -28.00 -24.01
N GLU A 724 13.22 -28.41 -24.76
CA GLU A 724 13.06 -29.15 -26.01
C GLU A 724 12.21 -30.42 -25.84
N THR A 725 12.52 -31.27 -24.88
CA THR A 725 11.79 -32.54 -24.67
C THR A 725 10.33 -32.29 -24.28
N MET A 726 10.07 -31.29 -23.47
CA MET A 726 8.72 -30.95 -23.02
C MET A 726 7.89 -30.33 -24.14
N SER A 727 8.51 -29.59 -25.04
CA SER A 727 7.85 -28.91 -26.13
C SER A 727 7.66 -29.79 -27.35
N LYS A 728 8.59 -30.72 -27.60
CA LYS A 728 8.60 -31.62 -28.76
C LYS A 728 7.52 -32.71 -28.68
N TYR A 729 7.29 -33.27 -27.49
CA TYR A 729 6.41 -34.42 -27.36
C TYR A 729 5.09 -34.07 -26.68
N LYS A 730 3.98 -34.45 -27.37
CA LYS A 730 2.63 -34.34 -26.86
C LYS A 730 2.41 -35.30 -25.68
N LEU A 731 1.47 -34.98 -24.77
CA LEU A 731 1.13 -35.84 -23.62
C LEU A 731 0.81 -37.28 -23.99
N LYS A 732 0.21 -37.51 -25.20
CA LYS A 732 0.03 -38.88 -25.70
C LYS A 732 1.33 -39.62 -25.98
N GLY A 733 2.38 -38.90 -26.37
CA GLY A 733 3.72 -39.44 -26.57
C GLY A 733 4.40 -39.82 -25.25
N TRP A 734 4.17 -39.05 -24.20
CA TRP A 734 4.66 -39.31 -22.86
C TRP A 734 4.09 -40.59 -22.22
N LYS A 735 3.01 -41.17 -22.76
CA LYS A 735 2.46 -42.47 -22.37
C LYS A 735 3.28 -43.66 -22.90
N LYS A 736 4.12 -43.43 -23.90
CA LYS A 736 4.77 -44.50 -24.67
C LYS A 736 6.29 -44.48 -24.44
N SER A 737 6.80 -45.54 -23.84
CA SER A 737 8.24 -45.67 -23.54
C SER A 737 9.15 -45.66 -24.79
N LYS A 738 8.58 -45.95 -25.98
CA LYS A 738 9.28 -45.84 -27.27
C LYS A 738 9.46 -44.40 -27.73
N ILE A 739 8.71 -43.41 -27.19
CA ILE A 739 8.74 -41.99 -27.58
C ILE A 739 9.50 -41.19 -26.51
N VAL A 740 9.12 -41.34 -25.24
CA VAL A 740 9.82 -40.75 -24.10
C VAL A 740 10.22 -41.90 -23.17
N ASN A 741 11.49 -41.97 -22.79
CA ASN A 741 12.01 -43.06 -21.95
C ASN A 741 11.24 -43.12 -20.63
N LYS A 742 10.98 -44.35 -20.15
CA LYS A 742 10.23 -44.60 -18.90
C LYS A 742 10.89 -43.98 -17.68
N GLU A 743 12.22 -44.07 -17.59
CA GLU A 743 12.95 -43.50 -16.45
C GLU A 743 12.93 -41.96 -16.50
N THR A 744 13.00 -41.37 -17.69
CA THR A 744 12.82 -39.91 -17.85
C THR A 744 11.49 -39.43 -17.29
N VAL A 745 10.38 -40.11 -17.66
CA VAL A 745 9.04 -39.78 -17.13
C VAL A 745 8.94 -40.03 -15.63
N ARG A 746 9.59 -41.10 -15.14
CA ARG A 746 9.62 -41.42 -13.73
C ARG A 746 10.37 -40.33 -12.92
N THR A 747 11.53 -39.93 -13.40
CA THR A 747 12.34 -38.86 -12.78
C THR A 747 11.58 -37.55 -12.76
N TYR A 748 10.94 -37.19 -13.87
CA TYR A 748 10.11 -36.00 -13.96
C TYR A 748 8.99 -35.97 -12.91
N PHE A 749 8.27 -37.08 -12.68
CA PHE A 749 7.24 -37.13 -11.65
C PHE A 749 7.78 -37.21 -10.23
N LYS A 750 8.95 -37.80 -10.02
CA LYS A 750 9.63 -37.71 -8.71
C LYS A 750 10.02 -36.30 -8.34
N TYR A 751 10.34 -35.48 -9.33
CA TYR A 751 10.72 -34.08 -9.11
C TYR A 751 9.59 -33.24 -8.49
N TYR A 752 8.32 -33.62 -8.68
CA TYR A 752 7.19 -32.94 -8.03
C TYR A 752 7.22 -33.01 -6.50
N LYS A 753 7.85 -34.03 -5.91
CA LYS A 753 8.12 -34.06 -4.46
C LYS A 753 9.08 -32.94 -4.06
N VAL A 754 10.18 -32.85 -4.78
CA VAL A 754 11.19 -31.80 -4.52
C VAL A 754 10.57 -30.40 -4.64
N LEU A 755 9.72 -30.18 -5.65
CA LEU A 755 9.01 -28.91 -5.81
C LEU A 755 8.05 -28.62 -4.65
N ALA A 756 7.31 -29.62 -4.19
CA ALA A 756 6.42 -29.46 -3.04
C ALA A 756 7.18 -29.15 -1.75
N ASP A 757 8.33 -29.83 -1.54
CA ASP A 757 9.22 -29.60 -0.40
C ASP A 757 9.87 -28.21 -0.47
N ARG A 758 10.32 -27.76 -1.66
CA ARG A 758 10.82 -26.40 -1.87
C ARG A 758 9.79 -25.36 -1.49
N MET A 759 8.55 -25.50 -1.97
CA MET A 759 7.46 -24.60 -1.61
C MET A 759 7.16 -24.63 -0.10
N LEU A 760 7.30 -25.75 0.56
CA LEU A 760 7.09 -25.83 2.01
C LEU A 760 8.20 -25.08 2.77
N ASN A 761 9.45 -25.34 2.41
CA ASN A 761 10.62 -24.83 3.11
C ASN A 761 10.81 -23.32 2.92
N HIS A 762 10.52 -22.79 1.72
CA HIS A 762 10.68 -21.36 1.39
C HIS A 762 9.42 -20.52 1.55
N ARG A 763 8.36 -21.03 2.21
CA ARG A 763 7.11 -20.29 2.39
C ARG A 763 7.29 -18.93 3.07
N ASN A 764 8.22 -18.83 4.01
CA ASN A 764 8.48 -17.63 4.78
C ASN A 764 9.79 -16.92 4.40
N ASP A 765 10.44 -17.38 3.35
CA ASP A 765 11.67 -16.78 2.86
C ASP A 765 11.38 -15.36 2.33
N PRO A 766 12.14 -14.33 2.79
CA PRO A 766 11.98 -12.96 2.30
C PRO A 766 12.25 -12.78 0.81
N ALA A 767 13.04 -13.69 0.19
CA ALA A 767 13.29 -13.67 -1.25
C ALA A 767 12.07 -14.13 -2.06
N VAL A 768 11.19 -14.94 -1.44
CA VAL A 768 10.01 -15.56 -2.05
C VAL A 768 8.73 -14.84 -1.63
N LYS A 769 8.58 -14.54 -0.32
CA LYS A 769 7.38 -13.91 0.24
C LYS A 769 7.48 -12.40 0.20
N ILE A 770 6.57 -11.77 -0.50
CA ILE A 770 6.50 -10.31 -0.64
C ILE A 770 5.27 -9.81 0.11
N GLN A 771 5.48 -8.93 1.09
CA GLN A 771 4.41 -8.26 1.82
C GLN A 771 4.45 -6.76 1.52
N GLN A 772 3.38 -6.26 0.93
CA GLN A 772 3.26 -4.85 0.58
C GLN A 772 1.81 -4.39 0.62
N ASN A 773 1.55 -3.23 1.23
CA ASN A 773 0.21 -2.62 1.32
C ASN A 773 -0.86 -3.58 1.88
N GLY A 774 -0.49 -4.40 2.88
CA GLY A 774 -1.39 -5.40 3.47
C GLY A 774 -1.77 -6.56 2.55
N GLN A 775 -1.05 -6.78 1.46
CA GLN A 775 -1.16 -7.91 0.56
C GLN A 775 0.08 -8.81 0.68
N THR A 776 -0.13 -10.11 0.55
CA THR A 776 0.94 -11.11 0.50
C THR A 776 0.98 -11.74 -0.87
N PHE A 777 2.13 -11.68 -1.52
CA PHE A 777 2.43 -12.35 -2.77
C PHE A 777 3.65 -13.23 -2.62
N TYR A 778 3.79 -14.17 -3.54
CA TYR A 778 4.95 -15.06 -3.64
C TYR A 778 5.56 -14.94 -5.03
N TRP A 779 6.86 -14.68 -5.06
CA TRP A 779 7.67 -14.73 -6.26
C TRP A 779 8.28 -16.11 -6.41
N LEU A 780 7.90 -16.81 -7.47
CA LEU A 780 8.42 -18.15 -7.77
C LEU A 780 9.11 -18.13 -9.12
N ASN A 781 10.42 -18.29 -9.09
CA ASN A 781 11.25 -18.39 -10.27
C ASN A 781 11.33 -19.84 -10.79
N GLU A 782 12.22 -20.10 -11.74
CA GLU A 782 12.43 -21.40 -12.36
C GLU A 782 12.78 -22.52 -11.35
N TYR A 783 13.42 -22.19 -10.21
CA TYR A 783 13.72 -23.14 -9.13
C TYR A 783 12.47 -23.84 -8.59
N PHE A 784 11.33 -23.20 -8.63
CA PHE A 784 10.05 -23.75 -8.16
C PHE A 784 9.20 -24.36 -9.29
N MET A 785 9.72 -24.47 -10.51
CA MET A 785 8.94 -24.91 -11.68
C MET A 785 9.29 -26.32 -12.10
N PRO A 786 8.31 -27.06 -12.68
CA PRO A 786 8.56 -28.39 -13.24
C PRO A 786 9.43 -28.28 -14.50
N THR A 787 10.69 -28.62 -14.38
CA THR A 787 11.70 -28.70 -15.44
C THR A 787 12.17 -30.13 -15.64
N MET A 788 12.82 -30.41 -16.77
CA MET A 788 13.38 -31.75 -17.04
C MET A 788 14.55 -32.08 -16.14
N MET A 789 15.34 -31.09 -15.79
CA MET A 789 16.48 -31.23 -14.88
C MET A 789 16.24 -30.34 -13.66
N PRO A 790 16.54 -30.79 -12.45
CA PRO A 790 16.45 -29.96 -11.26
C PRO A 790 17.29 -28.71 -11.42
N VAL A 791 16.68 -27.56 -11.17
CA VAL A 791 17.37 -26.26 -11.14
C VAL A 791 18.07 -26.12 -9.80
N GLU A 792 19.31 -25.64 -9.80
CA GLU A 792 20.08 -25.37 -8.58
C GLU A 792 19.44 -24.23 -7.77
N GLU A 793 19.63 -24.31 -6.47
CA GLU A 793 19.11 -23.31 -5.55
C GLU A 793 19.79 -21.96 -5.77
N PRO A 794 19.02 -20.87 -5.99
CA PRO A 794 19.58 -19.54 -6.13
C PRO A 794 20.36 -19.12 -4.87
N GLU A 795 21.44 -18.37 -5.04
CA GLU A 795 22.31 -17.96 -3.92
C GLU A 795 21.57 -17.14 -2.86
N TYR A 796 20.56 -16.35 -3.25
CA TYR A 796 19.78 -15.52 -2.32
C TYR A 796 18.77 -16.30 -1.48
N THR A 797 18.54 -17.58 -1.75
CA THR A 797 17.72 -18.49 -0.91
C THR A 797 18.56 -19.41 -0.04
N LYS A 798 19.87 -19.39 -0.20
CA LYS A 798 20.78 -20.16 0.66
C LYS A 798 20.96 -19.41 1.97
N HIS A 799 20.46 -19.98 3.05
CA HIS A 799 20.62 -19.47 4.41
C HIS A 799 21.72 -20.23 5.15
#